data_c3c27db6b6eecd4a34af5408eb0d08bf
#
_entry.id   c3c27db6b6eecd4a34af5408eb0d08bf
#
_cell.length_a   1.000
_cell.length_b   1.000
_cell.length_c   1.000
_cell.angle_alpha   90.00
_cell.angle_beta   90.00
_cell.angle_gamma   90.00
#
_symmetry.space_group_name_H-M   'P 1'
#
loop_
_entity.id
_entity.type
_entity.pdbx_description
1 polymer ?
#
loop_
_entity_poly.entity_id
_entity_poly.type
_entity_poly.pdbx_seq_one_letter_code
_entity_poly.pdbx_strand_id
1 'polypeptide(L)'
;PEAAAEAAAALIEANPDAAGAIAAGVAAQAPEAAAEAATVLVQANPEAAADIVGSMAGANPDSVGDVAGAMMEAAPEAAAAMAGAVAEAAPEMAGDMAGAIAESNPELAVEAAAAMAEANPAAAQMAAEGMMEAAPELAAEAANAMAAAAPEAAADIAGGMAMANPEAAADIAGSMVEANPEIAGDIAAGVAMAAPTAMEDVASTLIESNPDATATMAAVLAETAPGAADNMMNTVAEANPEAALAVAGAMAEANPAAAEGTAGAIADVLPDIAADAAGAMAAANPDVAGDIAAGMAGANPDIAGDIAGAMMDAAPEAAQGIAQGIAAAAPDQAAEVAGQMAEANPELAGDIAGGMAAGDPGQAADIATAMAEANPDAAGEIAGGVAEFAPGAAGDVAGAMVEANPEAAADMAAAMAEANPIAAGAAMGAMAEAAPEIATEAASAMVAANPDAAGIAAQSLADAAPELAAEAATAMMDAAPDAAGAIAGGVARGDADIAAQVATEMVNANPELMGDIAGGVAQLAPAAAGDVAGAMVEANPDGAAEMAAAVAETVPGAAGAVAGAIAEADPALAAEAAGAMMEANPAAAAQAAAGMANAAPEVAGDVAGAMMEVAMAPDFAAEFAENTAAANPDLSVEDLEALAGNFAGNAVGAIAQGMATGDPDIAADMAGVMMEAAMDNPDMAGDFVGEIAGGMAAGAPQAAGEIAVGMMESNPDMAGDIAGGAAAGNPQVAAGVAMEMVGADPSLVNDIAGGVAEGAPATAGAVVGAMVADNPDVAAGVIDAAMTANPAAAGAVAGGVLAAVPDGDAAVGIMQEV
;
A
#
# COMPACT_ATOMS: atom_id res chain seq x y z
N PRO A 1 -39.56 34.69 58.31
CA PRO A 1 -39.87 33.30 57.83
C PRO A 1 -41.35 32.95 58.03
N GLU A 2 -41.88 32.94 59.26
CA GLU A 2 -43.29 32.59 59.62
C GLU A 2 -44.33 33.33 58.76
N ALA A 3 -44.19 34.63 58.52
CA ALA A 3 -45.09 35.39 57.66
C ALA A 3 -45.06 35.05 56.21
N ALA A 4 -43.86 34.53 55.69
CA ALA A 4 -43.69 34.04 54.31
C ALA A 4 -44.41 32.70 54.12
N ALA A 5 -44.27 31.80 55.12
CA ALA A 5 -44.91 30.46 55.13
C ALA A 5 -46.46 30.62 55.24
N GLU A 6 -47.00 31.48 56.13
CA GLU A 6 -48.43 31.73 56.24
C GLU A 6 -49.01 32.38 54.95
N ALA A 7 -48.27 33.29 54.32
CA ALA A 7 -48.72 33.88 53.05
C ALA A 7 -48.71 32.89 51.90
N ALA A 8 -47.72 32.03 51.83
CA ALA A 8 -47.63 30.96 50.84
C ALA A 8 -48.78 29.94 51.01
N ALA A 9 -49.08 29.51 52.24
CA ALA A 9 -50.18 28.60 52.54
C ALA A 9 -51.56 29.19 52.11
N ALA A 10 -51.80 30.46 52.43
CA ALA A 10 -53.03 31.13 51.99
C ALA A 10 -53.17 31.26 50.51
N LEU A 11 -52.02 31.36 49.76
CA LEU A 11 -52.01 31.36 48.28
C LEU A 11 -52.32 30.00 47.69
N ILE A 12 -51.81 28.89 48.31
CA ILE A 12 -52.11 27.52 47.91
C ILE A 12 -53.56 27.14 48.19
N GLU A 13 -54.13 27.51 49.34
CA GLU A 13 -55.57 27.32 49.61
C GLU A 13 -56.45 27.96 48.54
N ALA A 14 -56.01 29.12 48.02
CA ALA A 14 -56.69 29.83 46.99
C ALA A 14 -56.45 29.26 45.55
N ASN A 15 -55.30 28.65 45.33
CA ASN A 15 -54.95 28.02 44.06
C ASN A 15 -54.01 26.83 44.23
N PRO A 16 -54.55 25.66 44.52
CA PRO A 16 -53.74 24.46 44.75
C PRO A 16 -52.82 24.04 43.59
N ASP A 17 -53.23 24.29 42.33
CA ASP A 17 -52.47 23.95 41.13
C ASP A 17 -51.17 24.81 41.00
N ALA A 18 -51.03 25.89 41.77
CA ALA A 18 -49.86 26.75 41.78
C ALA A 18 -48.89 26.41 42.94
N ALA A 19 -49.09 25.34 43.68
CA ALA A 19 -48.33 24.98 44.85
C ALA A 19 -46.81 24.96 44.61
N GLY A 20 -46.39 24.28 43.57
CA GLY A 20 -44.97 24.26 43.17
C GLY A 20 -44.39 25.64 42.84
N ALA A 21 -45.07 26.45 42.06
CA ALA A 21 -44.62 27.79 41.74
C ALA A 21 -44.53 28.74 42.92
N ILE A 22 -45.46 28.63 43.88
CA ILE A 22 -45.41 29.38 45.14
C ILE A 22 -44.24 28.93 46.00
N ALA A 23 -44.04 27.62 46.15
CA ALA A 23 -42.95 26.99 46.86
C ALA A 23 -41.57 27.40 46.30
N ALA A 24 -41.39 27.32 44.95
CA ALA A 24 -40.17 27.82 44.28
C ALA A 24 -39.88 29.29 44.58
N GLY A 25 -40.94 30.11 44.56
CA GLY A 25 -40.82 31.55 44.90
C GLY A 25 -40.32 31.78 46.33
N VAL A 26 -40.77 30.97 47.29
CA VAL A 26 -40.30 31.04 48.70
C VAL A 26 -38.83 30.57 48.78
N ALA A 27 -38.49 29.46 48.20
CA ALA A 27 -37.13 28.93 48.22
C ALA A 27 -36.12 29.87 47.59
N ALA A 28 -36.47 30.52 46.49
CA ALA A 28 -35.60 31.47 45.82
C ALA A 28 -35.43 32.83 46.57
N GLN A 29 -36.45 33.30 47.24
CA GLN A 29 -36.46 34.64 47.85
C GLN A 29 -36.20 34.64 49.36
N ALA A 30 -36.48 33.55 50.06
CA ALA A 30 -36.36 33.42 51.52
C ALA A 30 -35.86 32.00 51.89
N PRO A 31 -34.61 31.61 51.53
CA PRO A 31 -34.10 30.28 51.71
C PRO A 31 -34.09 29.81 53.16
N GLU A 32 -33.87 30.72 54.10
CA GLU A 32 -33.94 30.43 55.53
C GLU A 32 -35.38 30.14 56.06
N ALA A 33 -36.40 30.38 55.26
CA ALA A 33 -37.78 30.06 55.55
C ALA A 33 -38.28 28.86 54.77
N ALA A 34 -37.46 28.28 53.91
CA ALA A 34 -37.87 27.25 52.96
C ALA A 34 -38.44 26.00 53.63
N ALA A 35 -37.76 25.46 54.63
CA ALA A 35 -38.21 24.29 55.38
C ALA A 35 -39.52 24.52 56.16
N GLU A 36 -39.66 25.66 56.86
CA GLU A 36 -40.88 26.03 57.60
C GLU A 36 -42.06 26.27 56.66
N ALA A 37 -41.79 26.94 55.48
CA ALA A 37 -42.78 27.11 54.47
C ALA A 37 -43.21 25.80 53.81
N ALA A 38 -42.28 24.92 53.50
CA ALA A 38 -42.53 23.60 52.90
C ALA A 38 -43.44 22.78 53.81
N THR A 39 -43.16 22.76 55.13
CA THR A 39 -44.03 22.09 56.14
C THR A 39 -45.45 22.59 56.14
N VAL A 40 -45.64 23.91 56.16
CA VAL A 40 -46.98 24.51 56.17
C VAL A 40 -47.69 24.25 54.81
N LEU A 41 -46.96 24.31 53.66
CA LEU A 41 -47.50 24.08 52.35
C LEU A 41 -47.97 22.65 52.16
N VAL A 42 -47.23 21.67 52.65
CA VAL A 42 -47.56 20.23 52.56
C VAL A 42 -48.72 19.92 53.51
N GLN A 43 -48.74 20.47 54.68
CA GLN A 43 -49.91 20.35 55.57
C GLN A 43 -51.20 20.91 55.00
N ALA A 44 -51.10 21.98 54.21
CA ALA A 44 -52.26 22.55 53.52
C ALA A 44 -52.67 21.74 52.30
N ASN A 45 -51.75 21.14 51.60
CA ASN A 45 -52.02 20.30 50.41
C ASN A 45 -51.02 19.13 50.30
N PRO A 46 -51.23 18.02 50.98
CA PRO A 46 -50.34 16.87 50.94
C PRO A 46 -50.22 16.23 49.58
N GLU A 47 -51.24 16.32 48.71
CA GLU A 47 -51.19 15.76 47.36
C GLU A 47 -50.21 16.51 46.42
N ALA A 48 -49.86 17.77 46.77
CA ALA A 48 -48.87 18.57 46.04
C ALA A 48 -47.44 18.43 46.60
N ALA A 49 -47.17 17.51 47.54
CA ALA A 49 -45.87 17.40 48.22
C ALA A 49 -44.68 17.26 47.22
N ALA A 50 -44.87 16.40 46.18
CA ALA A 50 -43.86 16.21 45.14
C ALA A 50 -43.59 17.49 44.33
N ASP A 51 -44.66 18.18 43.91
CA ASP A 51 -44.55 19.42 43.14
C ASP A 51 -43.88 20.54 43.95
N ILE A 52 -44.22 20.61 45.28
CA ILE A 52 -43.66 21.57 46.21
C ILE A 52 -42.15 21.32 46.34
N VAL A 53 -41.72 20.11 46.74
CA VAL A 53 -40.29 19.84 46.95
C VAL A 53 -39.49 19.89 45.69
N GLY A 54 -39.96 19.35 44.54
CA GLY A 54 -39.27 19.39 43.25
C GLY A 54 -39.08 20.85 42.74
N SER A 55 -40.10 21.67 42.88
CA SER A 55 -40.02 23.10 42.52
C SER A 55 -39.09 23.89 43.45
N MET A 56 -39.05 23.56 44.75
CA MET A 56 -38.09 24.17 45.70
C MET A 56 -36.67 23.72 45.45
N ALA A 57 -36.45 22.45 45.13
CA ALA A 57 -35.17 21.89 44.76
C ALA A 57 -34.59 22.55 43.50
N GLY A 58 -35.40 22.71 42.46
CA GLY A 58 -35.02 23.42 41.24
C GLY A 58 -34.74 24.90 41.41
N ALA A 59 -35.38 25.55 42.43
CA ALA A 59 -35.19 26.98 42.72
C ALA A 59 -34.01 27.25 43.67
N ASN A 60 -33.74 26.34 44.64
CA ASN A 60 -32.66 26.47 45.59
C ASN A 60 -32.18 25.06 46.08
N PRO A 61 -31.28 24.41 45.32
CA PRO A 61 -30.79 23.08 45.61
C PRO A 61 -30.19 22.94 47.04
N ASP A 62 -29.46 23.96 47.51
CA ASP A 62 -28.76 23.93 48.82
C ASP A 62 -29.70 23.75 50.02
N SER A 63 -30.99 23.99 49.86
CA SER A 63 -31.97 23.84 50.97
C SER A 63 -32.73 22.51 50.90
N VAL A 64 -32.44 21.62 49.96
CA VAL A 64 -33.24 20.42 49.70
C VAL A 64 -33.28 19.48 50.93
N GLY A 65 -32.15 19.21 51.57
CA GLY A 65 -32.06 18.33 52.71
C GLY A 65 -32.97 18.80 53.87
N ASP A 66 -32.86 20.08 54.23
CA ASP A 66 -33.67 20.70 55.33
C ASP A 66 -35.16 20.74 54.93
N VAL A 67 -35.49 21.08 53.69
CA VAL A 67 -36.87 21.11 53.19
C VAL A 67 -37.47 19.70 53.16
N ALA A 68 -36.76 18.73 52.64
CA ALA A 68 -37.22 17.34 52.57
C ALA A 68 -37.44 16.74 53.98
N GLY A 69 -36.48 16.92 54.90
CA GLY A 69 -36.62 16.46 56.27
C GLY A 69 -37.84 17.04 56.92
N ALA A 70 -38.06 18.34 56.85
CA ALA A 70 -39.22 19.04 57.39
C ALA A 70 -40.57 18.62 56.79
N MET A 71 -40.62 18.37 55.47
CA MET A 71 -41.81 17.91 54.76
C MET A 71 -42.16 16.44 55.11
N MET A 72 -41.15 15.62 55.33
CA MET A 72 -41.32 14.22 55.74
C MET A 72 -41.89 14.04 57.14
N GLU A 73 -41.49 14.91 58.07
CA GLU A 73 -42.14 14.97 59.36
C GLU A 73 -43.63 15.34 59.24
N ALA A 74 -44.01 16.14 58.19
CA ALA A 74 -45.37 16.64 58.00
C ALA A 74 -46.23 15.71 57.17
N ALA A 75 -45.68 14.99 56.17
CA ALA A 75 -46.38 14.07 55.26
C ALA A 75 -45.48 12.88 54.90
N PRO A 76 -45.22 11.95 55.81
CA PRO A 76 -44.37 10.79 55.57
C PRO A 76 -44.86 9.87 54.43
N GLU A 77 -46.15 9.79 54.21
CA GLU A 77 -46.71 9.01 53.11
C GLU A 77 -46.40 9.51 51.70
N ALA A 78 -45.89 10.73 51.56
CA ALA A 78 -45.45 11.32 50.30
C ALA A 78 -43.94 11.17 50.02
N ALA A 79 -43.19 10.48 50.92
CA ALA A 79 -41.72 10.41 50.89
C ALA A 79 -41.20 9.94 49.49
N ALA A 80 -41.71 8.88 48.95
CA ALA A 80 -41.30 8.36 47.67
C ALA A 80 -41.58 9.34 46.48
N ALA A 81 -42.75 9.95 46.48
CA ALA A 81 -43.12 10.95 45.44
C ALA A 81 -42.23 12.20 45.54
N MET A 82 -41.93 12.66 46.78
CA MET A 82 -41.04 13.77 47.00
C MET A 82 -39.60 13.46 46.57
N ALA A 83 -39.12 12.26 46.88
CA ALA A 83 -37.81 11.79 46.53
C ALA A 83 -37.64 11.75 44.97
N GLY A 84 -38.59 11.19 44.28
CA GLY A 84 -38.62 11.17 42.79
C GLY A 84 -38.59 12.58 42.17
N ALA A 85 -39.42 13.49 42.75
CA ALA A 85 -39.48 14.88 42.24
C ALA A 85 -38.16 15.64 42.50
N VAL A 86 -37.42 15.39 43.53
CA VAL A 86 -36.09 15.93 43.77
C VAL A 86 -35.09 15.35 42.76
N ALA A 87 -35.09 14.05 42.54
CA ALA A 87 -34.21 13.40 41.56
C ALA A 87 -34.42 13.90 40.11
N GLU A 88 -35.67 14.27 39.78
CA GLU A 88 -35.97 14.95 38.50
C GLU A 88 -35.49 16.39 38.44
N ALA A 89 -35.73 17.16 39.48
CA ALA A 89 -35.52 18.62 39.49
C ALA A 89 -34.07 19.03 39.82
N ALA A 90 -33.40 18.27 40.73
CA ALA A 90 -32.05 18.52 41.22
C ALA A 90 -31.32 17.22 41.49
N PRO A 91 -30.90 16.46 40.47
CA PRO A 91 -30.35 15.13 40.65
C PRO A 91 -29.09 15.10 41.55
N GLU A 92 -28.31 16.20 41.57
CA GLU A 92 -27.16 16.39 42.44
C GLU A 92 -27.50 16.37 43.95
N MET A 93 -28.76 16.52 44.32
CA MET A 93 -29.23 16.53 45.71
C MET A 93 -29.85 15.19 46.11
N ALA A 94 -29.86 14.20 45.24
CA ALA A 94 -30.45 12.89 45.52
C ALA A 94 -29.82 12.21 46.74
N GLY A 95 -28.51 12.35 46.94
CA GLY A 95 -27.75 11.82 48.06
C GLY A 95 -28.20 12.42 49.37
N ASP A 96 -28.25 13.77 49.44
CA ASP A 96 -28.69 14.50 50.64
C ASP A 96 -30.15 14.18 50.98
N MET A 97 -31.00 14.06 49.96
CA MET A 97 -32.39 13.64 50.12
C MET A 97 -32.51 12.21 50.62
N ALA A 98 -31.82 11.26 50.03
CA ALA A 98 -31.80 9.86 50.46
C ALA A 98 -31.34 9.72 51.93
N GLY A 99 -30.22 10.40 52.26
CA GLY A 99 -29.70 10.41 53.62
C GLY A 99 -30.67 11.03 54.63
N ALA A 100 -31.27 12.16 54.32
CA ALA A 100 -32.25 12.81 55.18
C ALA A 100 -33.48 11.94 55.41
N ILE A 101 -33.96 11.22 54.38
CA ILE A 101 -35.07 10.24 54.56
C ILE A 101 -34.64 9.07 55.43
N ALA A 102 -33.43 8.52 55.22
CA ALA A 102 -32.91 7.40 55.95
C ALA A 102 -32.74 7.71 57.45
N GLU A 103 -32.27 8.91 57.82
CA GLU A 103 -32.17 9.40 59.19
C GLU A 103 -33.51 9.66 59.84
N SER A 104 -34.45 10.28 59.08
CA SER A 104 -35.76 10.71 59.66
C SER A 104 -36.76 9.56 59.71
N ASN A 105 -36.82 8.70 58.68
CA ASN A 105 -37.78 7.63 58.55
C ASN A 105 -37.21 6.42 57.80
N PRO A 106 -36.44 5.55 58.49
CA PRO A 106 -35.81 4.38 57.88
C PRO A 106 -36.78 3.42 57.12
N GLU A 107 -38.05 3.34 57.60
CA GLU A 107 -39.06 2.46 57.00
C GLU A 107 -39.47 2.91 55.57
N LEU A 108 -39.31 4.20 55.25
CA LEU A 108 -39.66 4.76 53.96
C LEU A 108 -38.39 5.00 53.05
N ALA A 109 -37.24 4.86 53.61
CA ALA A 109 -35.98 5.17 52.93
C ALA A 109 -35.75 4.31 51.66
N VAL A 110 -36.04 3.04 51.75
CA VAL A 110 -35.91 2.08 50.63
C VAL A 110 -36.87 2.42 49.50
N GLU A 111 -38.15 2.73 49.81
CA GLU A 111 -39.14 3.11 48.81
C GLU A 111 -38.79 4.44 48.17
N ALA A 112 -38.29 5.39 48.95
CA ALA A 112 -37.84 6.70 48.45
C ALA A 112 -36.62 6.59 47.54
N ALA A 113 -35.61 5.77 47.88
CA ALA A 113 -34.46 5.51 47.05
C ALA A 113 -34.86 4.86 45.69
N ALA A 114 -35.74 3.89 45.74
CA ALA A 114 -36.29 3.28 44.51
C ALA A 114 -37.02 4.29 43.63
N ALA A 115 -37.84 5.16 44.22
CA ALA A 115 -38.52 6.23 43.47
C ALA A 115 -37.58 7.25 42.87
N MET A 116 -36.45 7.56 43.53
CA MET A 116 -35.39 8.42 42.93
C MET A 116 -34.74 7.79 41.73
N ALA A 117 -34.40 6.49 41.80
CA ALA A 117 -33.81 5.77 40.67
C ALA A 117 -34.77 5.62 39.51
N GLU A 118 -36.07 5.34 39.75
CA GLU A 118 -37.12 5.27 38.73
C GLU A 118 -37.33 6.63 38.02
N ALA A 119 -37.38 7.71 38.83
CA ALA A 119 -37.59 9.06 38.27
C ALA A 119 -36.40 9.58 37.48
N ASN A 120 -35.18 9.31 37.94
CA ASN A 120 -33.97 9.73 37.27
C ASN A 120 -32.82 8.76 37.51
N PRO A 121 -32.54 7.83 36.59
CA PRO A 121 -31.44 6.87 36.71
C PRO A 121 -30.06 7.52 36.98
N ALA A 122 -29.83 8.73 36.44
CA ALA A 122 -28.57 9.46 36.71
C ALA A 122 -28.41 9.94 38.15
N ALA A 123 -29.47 10.01 38.91
CA ALA A 123 -29.44 10.33 40.37
C ALA A 123 -29.17 9.09 41.24
N ALA A 124 -29.28 7.87 40.66
CA ALA A 124 -29.23 6.62 41.43
C ALA A 124 -27.91 6.43 42.20
N GLN A 125 -26.75 6.80 41.57
CA GLN A 125 -25.46 6.73 42.25
C GLN A 125 -25.44 7.54 43.55
N MET A 126 -25.85 8.80 43.48
CA MET A 126 -25.81 9.71 44.62
C MET A 126 -26.83 9.29 45.70
N ALA A 127 -28.02 8.83 45.27
CA ALA A 127 -29.00 8.26 46.19
C ALA A 127 -28.45 7.04 46.92
N ALA A 128 -27.70 6.19 46.21
CA ALA A 128 -27.05 5.01 46.76
C ALA A 128 -25.96 5.40 47.81
N GLU A 129 -25.11 6.37 47.45
CA GLU A 129 -24.10 6.92 48.36
C GLU A 129 -24.75 7.48 49.65
N GLY A 130 -25.79 8.34 49.50
CA GLY A 130 -26.48 8.92 50.63
C GLY A 130 -27.18 7.89 51.55
N MET A 131 -27.76 6.87 50.96
CA MET A 131 -28.33 5.73 51.69
C MET A 131 -27.28 4.96 52.48
N MET A 132 -26.12 4.68 51.83
CA MET A 132 -25.02 3.93 52.47
C MET A 132 -24.39 4.73 53.66
N GLU A 133 -24.25 6.04 53.52
CA GLU A 133 -23.70 6.90 54.59
C GLU A 133 -24.66 7.04 55.78
N ALA A 134 -25.94 7.21 55.52
CA ALA A 134 -26.94 7.48 56.55
C ALA A 134 -27.48 6.22 57.22
N ALA A 135 -27.71 5.13 56.48
CA ALA A 135 -28.31 3.90 56.98
C ALA A 135 -27.67 2.65 56.33
N PRO A 136 -26.40 2.32 56.64
CA PRO A 136 -25.72 1.19 56.04
C PRO A 136 -26.40 -0.16 56.20
N GLU A 137 -27.22 -0.33 57.26
CA GLU A 137 -28.01 -1.53 57.48
C GLU A 137 -29.18 -1.74 56.52
N LEU A 138 -29.60 -0.66 55.82
CA LEU A 138 -30.65 -0.71 54.79
C LEU A 138 -30.08 -0.70 53.37
N ALA A 139 -28.75 -0.50 53.22
CA ALA A 139 -28.11 -0.29 51.92
C ALA A 139 -28.34 -1.41 50.93
N ALA A 140 -28.25 -2.66 51.31
CA ALA A 140 -28.51 -3.80 50.44
C ALA A 140 -29.97 -3.86 49.98
N GLU A 141 -30.93 -3.59 50.87
CA GLU A 141 -32.35 -3.57 50.54
C GLU A 141 -32.69 -2.39 49.62
N ALA A 142 -32.08 -1.22 49.87
CA ALA A 142 -32.20 -0.03 49.00
C ALA A 142 -31.60 -0.26 47.64
N ALA A 143 -30.38 -0.83 47.55
CA ALA A 143 -29.74 -1.18 46.31
C ALA A 143 -30.59 -2.12 45.44
N ASN A 144 -31.14 -3.16 46.02
CA ASN A 144 -32.04 -4.10 45.34
C ASN A 144 -33.32 -3.40 44.83
N ALA A 145 -33.92 -2.56 45.65
CA ALA A 145 -35.11 -1.81 45.28
C ALA A 145 -34.85 -0.81 44.12
N MET A 146 -33.73 -0.07 44.22
CA MET A 146 -33.28 0.85 43.14
C MET A 146 -32.97 0.12 41.83
N ALA A 147 -32.24 -0.99 41.89
CA ALA A 147 -31.89 -1.78 40.71
C ALA A 147 -33.12 -2.46 40.10
N ALA A 148 -34.13 -2.80 40.90
CA ALA A 148 -35.42 -3.31 40.40
C ALA A 148 -36.26 -2.21 39.72
N ALA A 149 -36.17 -0.97 40.24
CA ALA A 149 -36.84 0.19 39.64
C ALA A 149 -36.16 0.74 38.38
N ALA A 150 -34.83 0.77 38.38
CA ALA A 150 -33.99 1.25 37.28
C ALA A 150 -32.83 0.28 37.00
N PRO A 151 -33.05 -0.84 36.29
CA PRO A 151 -32.00 -1.81 35.99
C PRO A 151 -30.80 -1.24 35.22
N GLU A 152 -31.04 -0.27 34.39
CA GLU A 152 -30.01 0.45 33.61
C GLU A 152 -29.06 1.29 34.51
N ALA A 153 -29.42 1.60 35.73
CA ALA A 153 -28.60 2.31 36.70
C ALA A 153 -27.83 1.36 37.63
N ALA A 154 -27.88 0.05 37.40
CA ALA A 154 -27.31 -0.94 38.34
C ALA A 154 -25.82 -0.74 38.59
N ALA A 155 -25.03 -0.38 37.58
CA ALA A 155 -23.61 -0.06 37.69
C ALA A 155 -23.42 1.17 38.61
N ASP A 156 -24.17 2.22 38.41
CA ASP A 156 -24.09 3.47 39.18
C ASP A 156 -24.50 3.27 40.63
N ILE A 157 -25.55 2.45 40.85
CA ILE A 157 -26.01 2.09 42.22
C ILE A 157 -24.94 1.31 42.95
N ALA A 158 -24.41 0.25 42.33
CA ALA A 158 -23.38 -0.59 42.95
C ALA A 158 -22.08 0.19 43.16
N GLY A 159 -21.70 1.04 42.20
CA GLY A 159 -20.55 1.92 42.28
C GLY A 159 -20.68 2.96 43.41
N GLY A 160 -21.82 3.61 43.52
CA GLY A 160 -22.10 4.58 44.60
C GLY A 160 -22.02 3.95 45.98
N MET A 161 -22.64 2.77 46.17
CA MET A 161 -22.54 2.01 47.45
C MET A 161 -21.09 1.62 47.78
N ALA A 162 -20.35 1.11 46.75
CA ALA A 162 -18.97 0.69 46.92
C ALA A 162 -18.01 1.88 47.18
N MET A 163 -18.27 3.04 46.63
CA MET A 163 -17.52 4.28 46.88
C MET A 163 -17.71 4.76 48.31
N ALA A 164 -18.95 4.75 48.80
CA ALA A 164 -19.28 5.15 50.17
C ALA A 164 -18.75 4.17 51.20
N ASN A 165 -18.82 2.86 50.94
CA ASN A 165 -18.31 1.82 51.87
C ASN A 165 -17.74 0.60 51.12
N PRO A 166 -16.44 0.59 50.80
CA PRO A 166 -15.82 -0.54 50.12
C PRO A 166 -15.87 -1.89 50.84
N GLU A 167 -15.93 -1.86 52.22
CA GLU A 167 -15.99 -3.08 53.03
C GLU A 167 -17.36 -3.79 52.91
N ALA A 168 -18.43 -3.06 52.62
CA ALA A 168 -19.79 -3.62 52.45
C ALA A 168 -20.12 -3.94 50.97
N ALA A 169 -19.25 -3.54 50.03
CA ALA A 169 -19.50 -3.66 48.60
C ALA A 169 -19.81 -5.09 48.15
N ALA A 170 -19.09 -6.09 48.69
CA ALA A 170 -19.28 -7.49 48.34
C ALA A 170 -20.65 -8.01 48.77
N ASP A 171 -21.07 -7.74 50.00
CA ASP A 171 -22.37 -8.18 50.51
C ASP A 171 -23.55 -7.54 49.76
N ILE A 172 -23.40 -6.25 49.41
CA ILE A 172 -24.41 -5.50 48.65
C ILE A 172 -24.49 -6.01 47.21
N ALA A 173 -23.36 -6.11 46.51
CA ALA A 173 -23.30 -6.64 45.16
C ALA A 173 -23.84 -8.07 45.05
N GLY A 174 -23.50 -8.95 46.00
CA GLY A 174 -24.03 -10.28 46.09
C GLY A 174 -25.57 -10.29 46.25
N SER A 175 -26.09 -9.46 47.14
CA SER A 175 -27.54 -9.31 47.36
C SER A 175 -28.25 -8.79 46.08
N MET A 176 -27.65 -7.84 45.35
CA MET A 176 -28.20 -7.31 44.09
C MET A 176 -28.24 -8.40 42.99
N VAL A 177 -27.17 -9.20 42.87
CA VAL A 177 -27.10 -10.30 41.88
C VAL A 177 -28.07 -11.45 42.25
N GLU A 178 -28.23 -11.78 43.53
CA GLU A 178 -29.26 -12.76 43.94
C GLU A 178 -30.67 -12.29 43.59
N ALA A 179 -30.94 -11.00 43.74
CA ALA A 179 -32.24 -10.43 43.38
C ALA A 179 -32.46 -10.32 41.88
N ASN A 180 -31.43 -9.97 41.12
CA ASN A 180 -31.50 -9.80 39.67
C ASN A 180 -30.22 -10.28 38.97
N PRO A 181 -30.12 -11.55 38.59
CA PRO A 181 -28.92 -12.12 37.97
C PRO A 181 -28.56 -11.53 36.60
N GLU A 182 -29.54 -10.96 35.87
CA GLU A 182 -29.32 -10.42 34.52
C GLU A 182 -28.46 -9.15 34.52
N ILE A 183 -28.39 -8.42 35.66
CA ILE A 183 -27.57 -7.21 35.78
C ILE A 183 -26.22 -7.44 36.49
N ALA A 184 -25.81 -8.70 36.66
CA ALA A 184 -24.59 -9.05 37.38
C ALA A 184 -23.33 -8.40 36.78
N GLY A 185 -23.25 -8.32 35.45
CA GLY A 185 -22.14 -7.66 34.77
C GLY A 185 -22.05 -6.17 35.08
N ASP A 186 -23.18 -5.47 35.00
CA ASP A 186 -23.27 -4.03 35.29
C ASP A 186 -22.89 -3.73 36.75
N ILE A 187 -23.37 -4.57 37.70
CA ILE A 187 -23.03 -4.47 39.14
C ILE A 187 -21.52 -4.59 39.30
N ALA A 188 -20.92 -5.62 38.73
CA ALA A 188 -19.47 -5.84 38.85
C ALA A 188 -18.66 -4.68 38.22
N ALA A 189 -19.09 -4.19 37.06
CA ALA A 189 -18.45 -3.04 36.41
C ALA A 189 -18.54 -1.77 37.25
N GLY A 190 -19.70 -1.49 37.83
CA GLY A 190 -19.89 -0.35 38.71
C GLY A 190 -18.96 -0.35 39.92
N VAL A 191 -18.86 -1.51 40.60
CA VAL A 191 -17.93 -1.69 41.71
C VAL A 191 -16.47 -1.58 41.26
N ALA A 192 -16.10 -2.19 40.15
CA ALA A 192 -14.73 -2.16 39.62
C ALA A 192 -14.25 -0.74 39.28
N MET A 193 -15.13 0.09 38.77
CA MET A 193 -14.83 1.50 38.46
C MET A 193 -14.73 2.36 39.71
N ALA A 194 -15.61 2.13 40.69
CA ALA A 194 -15.72 2.95 41.87
C ALA A 194 -14.77 2.54 43.00
N ALA A 195 -14.62 1.25 43.24
CA ALA A 195 -13.82 0.66 44.32
C ALA A 195 -13.00 -0.55 43.82
N PRO A 196 -11.98 -0.36 42.98
CA PRO A 196 -11.19 -1.47 42.42
C PRO A 196 -10.56 -2.41 43.46
N THR A 197 -10.26 -1.88 44.64
CA THR A 197 -9.69 -2.66 45.76
C THR A 197 -10.67 -3.63 46.42
N ALA A 198 -11.98 -3.43 46.25
CA ALA A 198 -13.02 -4.31 46.76
C ALA A 198 -13.38 -5.45 45.77
N MET A 199 -12.84 -5.42 44.54
CA MET A 199 -13.26 -6.34 43.48
C MET A 199 -12.96 -7.81 43.78
N GLU A 200 -11.88 -8.14 44.51
CA GLU A 200 -11.56 -9.51 44.86
C GLU A 200 -12.66 -10.13 45.75
N ASP A 201 -13.06 -9.40 46.80
CA ASP A 201 -14.12 -9.82 47.73
C ASP A 201 -15.48 -9.85 47.03
N VAL A 202 -15.76 -8.85 46.15
CA VAL A 202 -17.00 -8.76 45.35
C VAL A 202 -17.07 -9.93 44.38
N ALA A 203 -16.01 -10.18 43.59
CA ALA A 203 -15.95 -11.28 42.67
C ALA A 203 -16.21 -12.64 43.35
N SER A 204 -15.55 -12.89 44.49
CA SER A 204 -15.76 -14.08 45.28
C SER A 204 -17.22 -14.26 45.70
N THR A 205 -17.84 -13.21 46.25
CA THR A 205 -19.23 -13.21 46.68
C THR A 205 -20.21 -13.39 45.51
N LEU A 206 -19.92 -12.75 44.36
CA LEU A 206 -20.75 -12.87 43.16
C LEU A 206 -20.69 -14.28 42.55
N ILE A 207 -19.52 -14.92 42.54
CA ILE A 207 -19.34 -16.32 42.11
C ILE A 207 -20.09 -17.28 42.99
N GLU A 208 -20.04 -17.07 44.34
CA GLU A 208 -20.79 -17.90 45.33
C GLU A 208 -22.30 -17.70 45.17
N SER A 209 -22.74 -16.45 44.93
CA SER A 209 -24.16 -16.11 44.82
C SER A 209 -24.79 -16.60 43.50
N ASN A 210 -24.07 -16.48 42.40
CA ASN A 210 -24.57 -16.86 41.05
C ASN A 210 -23.47 -17.31 40.10
N PRO A 211 -23.05 -18.58 40.16
CA PRO A 211 -22.01 -19.12 39.26
C PRO A 211 -22.39 -19.01 37.77
N ASP A 212 -23.67 -19.05 37.42
CA ASP A 212 -24.12 -19.00 36.02
C ASP A 212 -23.96 -17.60 35.42
N ALA A 213 -23.94 -16.56 36.23
CA ALA A 213 -23.70 -15.18 35.75
C ALA A 213 -22.22 -14.81 35.70
N THR A 214 -21.30 -15.67 36.16
CA THR A 214 -19.88 -15.38 36.28
C THR A 214 -19.23 -15.01 34.93
N ALA A 215 -19.57 -15.72 33.86
CA ALA A 215 -19.04 -15.45 32.52
C ALA A 215 -19.50 -14.08 31.97
N THR A 216 -20.80 -13.74 32.23
CA THR A 216 -21.33 -12.42 31.83
C THR A 216 -20.66 -11.28 32.62
N MET A 217 -20.45 -11.46 33.89
CA MET A 217 -19.74 -10.49 34.74
C MET A 217 -18.32 -10.26 34.27
N ALA A 218 -17.62 -11.34 33.98
CA ALA A 218 -16.25 -11.29 33.48
C ALA A 218 -16.15 -10.58 32.13
N ALA A 219 -17.09 -10.84 31.21
CA ALA A 219 -17.16 -10.18 29.93
C ALA A 219 -17.32 -8.66 30.05
N VAL A 220 -18.28 -8.22 30.89
CA VAL A 220 -18.51 -6.78 31.13
C VAL A 220 -17.29 -6.13 31.82
N LEU A 221 -16.66 -6.83 32.76
CA LEU A 221 -15.44 -6.35 33.42
C LEU A 221 -14.26 -6.27 32.45
N ALA A 222 -14.13 -7.22 31.52
CA ALA A 222 -13.08 -7.20 30.50
C ALA A 222 -13.18 -5.96 29.60
N GLU A 223 -14.41 -5.53 29.27
CA GLU A 223 -14.62 -4.28 28.51
C GLU A 223 -14.40 -3.01 29.32
N THR A 224 -14.89 -2.99 30.58
CA THR A 224 -14.96 -1.75 31.39
C THR A 224 -13.79 -1.55 32.33
N ALA A 225 -13.23 -2.62 32.88
CA ALA A 225 -12.17 -2.62 33.89
C ALA A 225 -11.24 -3.85 33.74
N PRO A 226 -10.39 -3.93 32.71
CA PRO A 226 -9.61 -5.12 32.38
C PRO A 226 -8.77 -5.68 33.55
N GLY A 227 -8.15 -4.79 34.36
CA GLY A 227 -7.38 -5.24 35.51
C GLY A 227 -8.23 -5.87 36.66
N ALA A 228 -9.52 -5.54 36.72
CA ALA A 228 -10.46 -6.19 37.63
C ALA A 228 -10.94 -7.54 37.06
N ALA A 229 -11.04 -7.66 35.75
CA ALA A 229 -11.37 -8.91 35.08
C ALA A 229 -10.29 -9.98 35.32
N ASP A 230 -9.00 -9.61 35.24
CA ASP A 230 -7.90 -10.53 35.56
C ASP A 230 -7.92 -11.02 37.00
N ASN A 231 -8.21 -10.13 37.98
CA ASN A 231 -8.38 -10.51 39.38
C ASN A 231 -9.58 -11.42 39.58
N MET A 232 -10.69 -11.14 38.91
CA MET A 232 -11.87 -12.00 38.89
C MET A 232 -11.55 -13.38 38.32
N MET A 233 -10.80 -13.45 37.24
CA MET A 233 -10.38 -14.71 36.62
C MET A 233 -9.60 -15.57 37.62
N ASN A 234 -8.64 -15.01 38.35
CA ASN A 234 -7.89 -15.73 39.35
C ASN A 234 -8.80 -16.24 40.48
N THR A 235 -9.77 -15.43 40.93
CA THR A 235 -10.73 -15.80 41.95
C THR A 235 -11.67 -16.95 41.51
N VAL A 236 -12.14 -16.87 40.23
CA VAL A 236 -12.96 -17.94 39.60
C VAL A 236 -12.17 -19.24 39.51
N ALA A 237 -10.93 -19.13 39.09
CA ALA A 237 -10.02 -20.23 38.90
C ALA A 237 -9.78 -21.02 40.19
N GLU A 238 -9.59 -20.33 41.30
CA GLU A 238 -9.44 -20.96 42.63
C GLU A 238 -10.75 -21.55 43.22
N ALA A 239 -11.86 -20.85 42.96
CA ALA A 239 -13.16 -21.24 43.56
C ALA A 239 -13.92 -22.31 42.74
N ASN A 240 -13.90 -22.18 41.38
CA ASN A 240 -14.64 -23.02 40.45
C ASN A 240 -13.93 -23.21 39.13
N PRO A 241 -12.99 -24.16 38.98
CA PRO A 241 -12.23 -24.39 37.79
C PRO A 241 -13.08 -24.68 36.52
N GLU A 242 -14.26 -25.29 36.66
CA GLU A 242 -15.16 -25.55 35.53
C GLU A 242 -15.77 -24.25 34.98
N ALA A 243 -16.10 -23.28 35.85
CA ALA A 243 -16.58 -21.97 35.44
C ALA A 243 -15.47 -21.12 34.82
N ALA A 244 -14.19 -21.38 35.13
CA ALA A 244 -13.05 -20.67 34.60
C ALA A 244 -12.97 -20.73 33.09
N LEU A 245 -13.32 -21.87 32.49
CA LEU A 245 -13.34 -22.05 31.02
C LEU A 245 -14.34 -21.12 30.34
N ALA A 246 -15.56 -21.06 30.87
CA ALA A 246 -16.61 -20.19 30.34
C ALA A 246 -16.26 -18.71 30.49
N VAL A 247 -15.65 -18.37 31.63
CA VAL A 247 -15.15 -17.01 31.92
C VAL A 247 -14.03 -16.61 30.97
N ALA A 248 -13.06 -17.48 30.76
CA ALA A 248 -11.95 -17.25 29.84
C ALA A 248 -12.43 -16.96 28.42
N GLY A 249 -13.36 -17.79 27.92
CA GLY A 249 -13.96 -17.58 26.61
C GLY A 249 -14.71 -16.24 26.50
N ALA A 250 -15.56 -15.96 27.50
CA ALA A 250 -16.34 -14.71 27.53
C ALA A 250 -15.44 -13.45 27.61
N MET A 251 -14.33 -13.51 28.35
CA MET A 251 -13.36 -12.40 28.41
C MET A 251 -12.63 -12.19 27.06
N ALA A 252 -12.23 -13.27 26.40
CA ALA A 252 -11.57 -13.19 25.09
C ALA A 252 -12.49 -12.63 23.99
N GLU A 253 -13.80 -12.94 24.06
CA GLU A 253 -14.80 -12.39 23.15
C GLU A 253 -15.06 -10.91 23.44
N ALA A 254 -15.20 -10.53 24.72
CA ALA A 254 -15.55 -9.17 25.14
C ALA A 254 -14.40 -8.18 24.97
N ASN A 255 -13.16 -8.57 25.33
CA ASN A 255 -11.98 -7.72 25.23
C ASN A 255 -10.79 -8.46 24.61
N PRO A 256 -10.71 -8.51 23.28
CA PRO A 256 -9.62 -9.13 22.56
C PRO A 256 -8.23 -8.61 22.96
N ALA A 257 -8.11 -7.34 23.29
CA ALA A 257 -6.83 -6.72 23.68
C ALA A 257 -6.29 -7.18 25.04
N ALA A 258 -7.12 -7.75 25.90
CA ALA A 258 -6.73 -8.30 27.20
C ALA A 258 -6.49 -9.82 27.14
N ALA A 259 -6.76 -10.48 26.02
CA ALA A 259 -6.74 -11.93 25.90
C ALA A 259 -5.38 -12.56 26.25
N GLU A 260 -4.27 -11.94 25.84
CA GLU A 260 -2.90 -12.36 26.16
C GLU A 260 -2.65 -12.38 27.67
N GLY A 261 -2.98 -11.28 28.34
CA GLY A 261 -2.79 -11.13 29.80
C GLY A 261 -3.63 -12.13 30.60
N THR A 262 -4.91 -12.26 30.23
CA THR A 262 -5.84 -13.23 30.85
C THR A 262 -5.36 -14.67 30.63
N ALA A 263 -4.93 -15.01 29.43
CA ALA A 263 -4.40 -16.31 29.09
C ALA A 263 -3.13 -16.65 29.90
N GLY A 264 -2.20 -15.71 30.00
CA GLY A 264 -0.98 -15.86 30.83
C GLY A 264 -1.32 -16.08 32.31
N ALA A 265 -2.24 -15.32 32.86
CA ALA A 265 -2.68 -15.47 34.25
C ALA A 265 -3.29 -16.85 34.51
N ILE A 266 -4.07 -17.40 33.59
CA ILE A 266 -4.61 -18.77 33.67
C ILE A 266 -3.51 -19.82 33.69
N ALA A 267 -2.53 -19.69 32.80
CA ALA A 267 -1.44 -20.64 32.67
C ALA A 267 -0.54 -20.67 33.94
N ASP A 268 -0.35 -19.53 34.58
CA ASP A 268 0.41 -19.38 35.83
C ASP A 268 -0.32 -20.01 37.02
N VAL A 269 -1.63 -19.76 37.16
CA VAL A 269 -2.42 -20.13 38.34
C VAL A 269 -3.00 -21.54 38.23
N LEU A 270 -3.40 -21.93 37.02
CA LEU A 270 -4.11 -23.18 36.75
C LEU A 270 -3.51 -23.98 35.59
N PRO A 271 -2.27 -24.44 35.67
CA PRO A 271 -1.65 -25.16 34.54
C PRO A 271 -2.43 -26.43 34.13
N ASP A 272 -3.16 -27.05 35.05
CA ASP A 272 -3.92 -28.30 34.80
C ASP A 272 -5.13 -28.10 33.85
N ILE A 273 -5.68 -26.88 33.76
CA ILE A 273 -6.79 -26.54 32.83
C ILE A 273 -6.42 -25.51 31.79
N ALA A 274 -5.18 -25.05 31.75
CA ALA A 274 -4.75 -24.01 30.86
C ALA A 274 -4.98 -24.35 29.38
N ALA A 275 -4.71 -25.60 28.96
CA ALA A 275 -4.98 -26.05 27.59
C ALA A 275 -6.48 -26.02 27.24
N ASP A 276 -7.35 -26.50 28.13
CA ASP A 276 -8.80 -26.44 27.92
C ASP A 276 -9.31 -24.99 27.86
N ALA A 277 -8.75 -24.11 28.71
CA ALA A 277 -9.06 -22.67 28.70
C ALA A 277 -8.58 -22.00 27.41
N ALA A 278 -7.39 -22.33 26.93
CA ALA A 278 -6.87 -21.85 25.65
C ALA A 278 -7.81 -22.22 24.49
N GLY A 279 -8.25 -23.48 24.45
CA GLY A 279 -9.22 -23.95 23.47
C GLY A 279 -10.55 -23.20 23.55
N ALA A 280 -11.07 -22.99 24.76
CA ALA A 280 -12.32 -22.26 24.98
C ALA A 280 -12.21 -20.77 24.53
N MET A 281 -11.08 -20.11 24.84
CA MET A 281 -10.81 -18.73 24.44
C MET A 281 -10.64 -18.62 22.90
N ALA A 282 -9.91 -19.54 22.28
CA ALA A 282 -9.72 -19.57 20.84
C ALA A 282 -11.02 -19.87 20.08
N ALA A 283 -11.88 -20.76 20.60
CA ALA A 283 -13.20 -21.02 20.04
C ALA A 283 -14.14 -19.79 20.13
N ALA A 284 -14.04 -19.03 21.22
CA ALA A 284 -14.82 -17.82 21.44
C ALA A 284 -14.35 -16.68 20.51
N ASN A 285 -13.02 -16.54 20.31
CA ASN A 285 -12.45 -15.51 19.44
C ASN A 285 -11.18 -16.00 18.73
N PRO A 286 -11.32 -16.60 17.53
CA PRO A 286 -10.19 -17.10 16.76
C PRO A 286 -9.18 -16.03 16.32
N ASP A 287 -9.62 -14.78 16.16
CA ASP A 287 -8.76 -13.69 15.72
C ASP A 287 -7.63 -13.33 16.71
N VAL A 288 -7.82 -13.63 18.01
CA VAL A 288 -6.81 -13.41 19.06
C VAL A 288 -6.13 -14.69 19.52
N ALA A 289 -6.32 -15.78 18.79
CA ALA A 289 -5.73 -17.07 19.17
C ALA A 289 -4.19 -17.01 19.28
N GLY A 290 -3.54 -16.22 18.45
CA GLY A 290 -2.10 -15.97 18.55
C GLY A 290 -1.67 -15.33 19.88
N ASP A 291 -2.38 -14.30 20.32
CA ASP A 291 -2.13 -13.60 21.58
C ASP A 291 -2.40 -14.52 22.78
N ILE A 292 -3.47 -15.32 22.70
CA ILE A 292 -3.79 -16.33 23.73
C ILE A 292 -2.65 -17.35 23.84
N ALA A 293 -2.21 -17.89 22.71
CA ALA A 293 -1.12 -18.86 22.65
C ALA A 293 0.19 -18.26 23.20
N ALA A 294 0.50 -17.02 22.84
CA ALA A 294 1.67 -16.29 23.33
C ALA A 294 1.61 -16.07 24.84
N GLY A 295 0.47 -15.60 25.36
CA GLY A 295 0.28 -15.37 26.78
C GLY A 295 0.47 -16.64 27.61
N MET A 296 -0.19 -17.73 27.22
CA MET A 296 -0.12 -19.01 27.95
C MET A 296 1.26 -19.71 27.83
N ALA A 297 1.80 -19.79 26.62
CA ALA A 297 3.10 -20.41 26.37
C ALA A 297 4.25 -19.59 26.98
N GLY A 298 4.12 -18.27 27.01
CA GLY A 298 5.08 -17.37 27.67
C GLY A 298 5.09 -17.51 29.20
N ALA A 299 3.90 -17.68 29.80
CA ALA A 299 3.75 -17.91 31.25
C ALA A 299 4.23 -19.33 31.63
N ASN A 300 3.86 -20.34 30.84
CA ASN A 300 4.23 -21.72 31.13
C ASN A 300 4.64 -22.50 29.83
N PRO A 301 5.90 -22.42 29.43
CA PRO A 301 6.39 -23.07 28.21
C PRO A 301 6.27 -24.60 28.21
N ASP A 302 6.29 -25.23 29.38
CA ASP A 302 6.26 -26.69 29.48
C ASP A 302 4.93 -27.31 28.98
N ILE A 303 3.84 -26.54 28.93
CA ILE A 303 2.53 -26.97 28.44
C ILE A 303 2.19 -26.40 27.06
N ALA A 304 3.14 -25.78 26.36
CA ALA A 304 2.88 -25.14 25.06
C ALA A 304 2.31 -26.11 24.01
N GLY A 305 2.75 -27.38 24.02
CA GLY A 305 2.23 -28.43 23.16
C GLY A 305 0.75 -28.77 23.41
N ASP A 306 0.37 -28.90 24.68
CA ASP A 306 -1.01 -29.18 25.11
C ASP A 306 -1.92 -27.98 24.76
N ILE A 307 -1.44 -26.75 24.97
CA ILE A 307 -2.12 -25.51 24.59
C ILE A 307 -2.36 -25.48 23.07
N ALA A 308 -1.31 -25.70 22.27
CA ALA A 308 -1.42 -25.74 20.82
C ALA A 308 -2.44 -26.76 20.34
N GLY A 309 -2.39 -27.98 20.89
CA GLY A 309 -3.32 -29.06 20.55
C GLY A 309 -4.77 -28.69 20.83
N ALA A 310 -5.05 -28.19 22.04
CA ALA A 310 -6.40 -27.80 22.43
C ALA A 310 -6.95 -26.62 21.59
N MET A 311 -6.10 -25.64 21.31
CA MET A 311 -6.50 -24.49 20.47
C MET A 311 -6.73 -24.89 19.01
N MET A 312 -5.89 -25.76 18.45
CA MET A 312 -6.05 -26.29 17.08
C MET A 312 -7.32 -27.13 16.92
N ASP A 313 -7.69 -27.91 17.94
CA ASP A 313 -8.94 -28.68 17.96
C ASP A 313 -10.17 -27.74 18.01
N ALA A 314 -10.04 -26.62 18.69
CA ALA A 314 -11.12 -25.66 18.90
C ALA A 314 -11.28 -24.63 17.77
N ALA A 315 -10.15 -24.16 17.18
CA ALA A 315 -10.09 -23.14 16.14
C ALA A 315 -8.98 -23.45 15.13
N PRO A 316 -9.15 -24.47 14.27
CA PRO A 316 -8.14 -24.85 13.29
C PRO A 316 -7.83 -23.77 12.26
N GLU A 317 -8.78 -22.87 12.00
CA GLU A 317 -8.58 -21.71 11.11
C GLU A 317 -7.59 -20.67 11.66
N ALA A 318 -7.29 -20.72 12.96
CA ALA A 318 -6.32 -19.83 13.60
C ALA A 318 -4.90 -20.46 13.70
N ALA A 319 -4.64 -21.58 13.01
CA ALA A 319 -3.40 -22.37 13.09
C ALA A 319 -2.14 -21.50 12.97
N GLN A 320 -2.11 -20.60 12.00
CA GLN A 320 -1.01 -19.65 11.77
C GLN A 320 -0.77 -18.76 13.01
N GLY A 321 -1.83 -18.13 13.53
CA GLY A 321 -1.74 -17.23 14.69
C GLY A 321 -1.26 -17.99 15.94
N ILE A 322 -1.82 -19.17 16.19
CA ILE A 322 -1.45 -20.04 17.33
C ILE A 322 0.04 -20.40 17.23
N ALA A 323 0.49 -20.84 16.07
CA ALA A 323 1.89 -21.19 15.82
C ALA A 323 2.82 -19.99 16.02
N GLN A 324 2.45 -18.81 15.50
CA GLN A 324 3.20 -17.57 15.67
C GLN A 324 3.32 -17.15 17.13
N GLY A 325 2.23 -17.19 17.89
CA GLY A 325 2.22 -16.87 19.30
C GLY A 325 3.14 -17.75 20.12
N ILE A 326 3.09 -19.08 19.88
CA ILE A 326 3.95 -20.05 20.55
C ILE A 326 5.43 -19.84 20.22
N ALA A 327 5.77 -19.68 18.94
CA ALA A 327 7.15 -19.48 18.52
C ALA A 327 7.75 -18.20 19.11
N ALA A 328 6.98 -17.12 19.18
CA ALA A 328 7.40 -15.86 19.77
C ALA A 328 7.61 -15.95 21.29
N ALA A 329 6.74 -16.67 22.00
CA ALA A 329 6.73 -16.70 23.47
C ALA A 329 7.53 -17.85 24.07
N ALA A 330 7.60 -19.00 23.40
CA ALA A 330 8.29 -20.21 23.84
C ALA A 330 9.24 -20.79 22.77
N PRO A 331 10.26 -20.03 22.32
CA PRO A 331 11.11 -20.41 21.21
C PRO A 331 11.84 -21.76 21.41
N ASP A 332 12.24 -22.05 22.65
CA ASP A 332 12.91 -23.31 22.99
C ASP A 332 12.02 -24.56 22.78
N GLN A 333 10.69 -24.39 22.76
CA GLN A 333 9.70 -25.46 22.55
C GLN A 333 9.16 -25.49 21.11
N ALA A 334 9.38 -24.40 20.34
CA ALA A 334 8.72 -24.16 19.05
C ALA A 334 8.86 -25.33 18.06
N ALA A 335 10.05 -25.90 17.90
CA ALA A 335 10.27 -27.01 16.97
C ALA A 335 9.51 -28.30 17.39
N GLU A 336 9.48 -28.62 18.67
CA GLU A 336 8.75 -29.78 19.19
C GLU A 336 7.23 -29.60 19.03
N VAL A 337 6.72 -28.40 19.39
CA VAL A 337 5.30 -28.07 19.28
C VAL A 337 4.87 -28.05 17.83
N ALA A 338 5.65 -27.45 16.93
CA ALA A 338 5.39 -27.42 15.50
C ALA A 338 5.27 -28.83 14.89
N GLY A 339 6.17 -29.74 15.28
CA GLY A 339 6.10 -31.13 14.88
C GLY A 339 4.81 -31.82 15.36
N GLN A 340 4.42 -31.61 16.61
CA GLN A 340 3.17 -32.14 17.18
C GLN A 340 1.93 -31.59 16.46
N MET A 341 1.88 -30.28 16.21
CA MET A 341 0.79 -29.63 15.49
C MET A 341 0.66 -30.17 14.05
N ALA A 342 1.78 -30.30 13.32
CA ALA A 342 1.80 -30.82 11.95
C ALA A 342 1.48 -32.33 11.87
N GLU A 343 1.83 -33.11 12.88
CA GLU A 343 1.44 -34.52 12.97
C GLU A 343 -0.07 -34.69 13.23
N ALA A 344 -0.64 -33.83 14.06
CA ALA A 344 -2.07 -33.83 14.37
C ALA A 344 -2.93 -33.31 13.20
N ASN A 345 -2.46 -32.27 12.49
CA ASN A 345 -3.18 -31.59 11.41
C ASN A 345 -2.27 -31.41 10.18
N PRO A 346 -2.02 -32.46 9.41
CA PRO A 346 -1.10 -32.41 8.27
C PRO A 346 -1.51 -31.39 7.19
N GLU A 347 -2.79 -31.17 6.98
CA GLU A 347 -3.34 -30.22 6.02
C GLU A 347 -3.11 -28.73 6.40
N LEU A 348 -2.72 -28.47 7.64
CA LEU A 348 -2.40 -27.13 8.13
C LEU A 348 -0.88 -26.92 8.29
N ALA A 349 -0.07 -27.85 7.77
CA ALA A 349 1.38 -27.81 7.94
C ALA A 349 2.00 -26.51 7.40
N GLY A 350 1.47 -25.97 6.31
CA GLY A 350 1.89 -24.67 5.74
C GLY A 350 1.61 -23.49 6.69
N ASP A 351 0.39 -23.37 7.19
CA ASP A 351 -0.03 -22.32 8.12
C ASP A 351 0.78 -22.38 9.42
N ILE A 352 0.98 -23.60 9.94
CA ILE A 352 1.79 -23.83 11.14
C ILE A 352 3.23 -23.39 10.90
N ALA A 353 3.85 -23.83 9.82
CA ALA A 353 5.25 -23.51 9.50
C ALA A 353 5.43 -22.00 9.27
N GLY A 354 4.51 -21.40 8.52
CA GLY A 354 4.50 -19.97 8.26
C GLY A 354 4.34 -19.14 9.55
N GLY A 355 3.41 -19.54 10.41
CA GLY A 355 3.20 -18.92 11.71
C GLY A 355 4.43 -19.03 12.62
N MET A 356 5.01 -20.21 12.74
CA MET A 356 6.24 -20.47 13.52
C MET A 356 7.40 -19.62 13.01
N ALA A 357 7.60 -19.57 11.69
CA ALA A 357 8.66 -18.77 11.08
C ALA A 357 8.44 -17.26 11.22
N ALA A 358 7.19 -16.82 11.25
CA ALA A 358 6.83 -15.42 11.49
C ALA A 358 7.05 -15.04 12.97
N GLY A 359 6.81 -15.96 13.90
CA GLY A 359 7.02 -15.76 15.34
C GLY A 359 8.51 -15.76 15.73
N ASP A 360 9.29 -16.68 15.19
CA ASP A 360 10.75 -16.76 15.38
C ASP A 360 11.48 -17.06 14.06
N PRO A 361 11.79 -16.01 13.26
CA PRO A 361 12.54 -16.19 12.01
C PRO A 361 13.94 -16.80 12.20
N GLY A 362 14.53 -16.65 13.37
CA GLY A 362 15.87 -17.19 13.68
C GLY A 362 15.90 -18.71 13.80
N GLN A 363 14.80 -19.34 14.16
CA GLN A 363 14.66 -20.79 14.27
C GLN A 363 13.81 -21.41 13.15
N ALA A 364 13.34 -20.61 12.18
CA ALA A 364 12.45 -21.05 11.12
C ALA A 364 12.96 -22.30 10.38
N ALA A 365 14.27 -22.35 10.08
CA ALA A 365 14.90 -23.49 9.38
C ALA A 365 14.89 -24.78 10.22
N ASP A 366 15.23 -24.68 11.50
CA ASP A 366 15.21 -25.83 12.42
C ASP A 366 13.78 -26.35 12.64
N ILE A 367 12.83 -25.43 12.80
CA ILE A 367 11.40 -25.75 12.98
C ILE A 367 10.83 -26.43 11.73
N ALA A 368 11.02 -25.82 10.54
CA ALA A 368 10.51 -26.37 9.29
C ALA A 368 11.15 -27.74 8.96
N THR A 369 12.43 -27.92 9.26
CA THR A 369 13.12 -29.21 9.11
C THR A 369 12.53 -30.26 10.06
N ALA A 370 12.30 -29.92 11.33
CA ALA A 370 11.69 -30.84 12.30
C ALA A 370 10.25 -31.24 11.87
N MET A 371 9.47 -30.30 11.33
CA MET A 371 8.13 -30.56 10.79
C MET A 371 8.20 -31.51 9.58
N ALA A 372 9.13 -31.28 8.64
CA ALA A 372 9.31 -32.09 7.46
C ALA A 372 9.87 -33.50 7.79
N GLU A 373 10.68 -33.66 8.84
CA GLU A 373 11.10 -34.96 9.36
C GLU A 373 9.91 -35.71 9.96
N ALA A 374 9.01 -35.04 10.67
CA ALA A 374 7.79 -35.64 11.21
C ALA A 374 6.79 -36.00 10.11
N ASN A 375 6.64 -35.14 9.08
CA ASN A 375 5.74 -35.36 7.94
C ASN A 375 6.43 -35.01 6.60
N PRO A 376 7.18 -35.95 5.99
CA PRO A 376 7.90 -35.70 4.75
C PRO A 376 7.02 -35.35 3.56
N ASP A 377 5.78 -35.84 3.53
CA ASP A 377 4.83 -35.57 2.44
C ASP A 377 4.32 -34.12 2.46
N ALA A 378 4.41 -33.42 3.59
CA ALA A 378 4.02 -32.03 3.73
C ALA A 378 5.17 -31.02 3.45
N ALA A 379 6.34 -31.48 3.01
CA ALA A 379 7.51 -30.59 2.83
C ALA A 379 7.24 -29.40 1.89
N GLY A 380 6.47 -29.62 0.83
CA GLY A 380 6.02 -28.54 -0.07
C GLY A 380 5.15 -27.51 0.64
N GLU A 381 4.12 -27.96 1.35
CA GLU A 381 3.20 -27.08 2.10
C GLU A 381 3.94 -26.30 3.19
N ILE A 382 4.85 -26.94 3.93
CA ILE A 382 5.71 -26.32 4.93
C ILE A 382 6.53 -25.19 4.32
N ALA A 383 7.23 -25.46 3.21
CA ALA A 383 8.06 -24.48 2.52
C ALA A 383 7.21 -23.34 1.93
N GLY A 384 6.05 -23.66 1.35
CA GLY A 384 5.09 -22.69 0.83
C GLY A 384 4.58 -21.75 1.91
N GLY A 385 4.15 -22.27 3.05
CA GLY A 385 3.70 -21.49 4.19
C GLY A 385 4.77 -20.54 4.74
N VAL A 386 6.01 -21.00 4.85
CA VAL A 386 7.12 -20.08 5.22
C VAL A 386 7.33 -19.00 4.17
N ALA A 387 7.25 -19.31 2.89
CA ALA A 387 7.39 -18.32 1.82
C ALA A 387 6.27 -17.26 1.85
N GLU A 388 5.06 -17.65 2.20
CA GLU A 388 3.91 -16.76 2.32
C GLU A 388 4.02 -15.83 3.52
N PHE A 389 4.23 -16.38 4.72
CA PHE A 389 4.10 -15.64 5.97
C PHE A 389 5.43 -15.13 6.54
N ALA A 390 6.56 -15.73 6.16
CA ALA A 390 7.91 -15.34 6.59
C ALA A 390 8.91 -15.33 5.41
N PRO A 391 8.67 -14.53 4.35
CA PRO A 391 9.47 -14.57 3.13
C PRO A 391 10.97 -14.31 3.34
N GLY A 392 11.34 -13.62 4.40
CA GLY A 392 12.73 -13.38 4.76
C GLY A 392 13.49 -14.64 5.24
N ALA A 393 12.78 -15.65 5.76
CA ALA A 393 13.34 -16.92 6.21
C ALA A 393 13.33 -18.00 5.12
N ALA A 394 12.63 -17.77 4.01
CA ALA A 394 12.36 -18.78 2.99
C ALA A 394 13.64 -19.42 2.38
N GLY A 395 14.70 -18.64 2.19
CA GLY A 395 15.97 -19.13 1.70
C GLY A 395 16.64 -20.12 2.67
N ASP A 396 16.79 -19.73 3.93
CA ASP A 396 17.41 -20.53 4.97
C ASP A 396 16.62 -21.82 5.21
N VAL A 397 15.29 -21.73 5.23
CA VAL A 397 14.37 -22.88 5.38
C VAL A 397 14.53 -23.84 4.18
N ALA A 398 14.47 -23.33 2.96
CA ALA A 398 14.61 -24.14 1.77
C ALA A 398 15.95 -24.88 1.70
N GLY A 399 17.04 -24.19 2.02
CA GLY A 399 18.38 -24.79 2.09
C GLY A 399 18.45 -25.93 3.11
N ALA A 400 18.01 -25.69 4.34
CA ALA A 400 18.02 -26.68 5.41
C ALA A 400 17.11 -27.89 5.13
N MET A 401 15.89 -27.63 4.62
CA MET A 401 14.96 -28.72 4.28
C MET A 401 15.46 -29.59 3.12
N VAL A 402 16.11 -28.98 2.10
CA VAL A 402 16.71 -29.70 0.98
C VAL A 402 17.91 -30.54 1.43
N GLU A 403 18.76 -30.06 2.34
CA GLU A 403 19.82 -30.86 2.93
C GLU A 403 19.27 -32.12 3.67
N ALA A 404 18.13 -31.92 4.37
CA ALA A 404 17.49 -33.01 5.12
C ALA A 404 16.71 -33.97 4.20
N ASN A 405 16.00 -33.46 3.18
CA ASN A 405 15.18 -34.23 2.26
C ASN A 405 15.29 -33.71 0.81
N PRO A 406 16.35 -34.13 0.07
CA PRO A 406 16.55 -33.71 -1.31
C PRO A 406 15.42 -34.07 -2.27
N GLU A 407 14.72 -35.21 -2.02
CA GLU A 407 13.66 -35.70 -2.89
C GLU A 407 12.43 -34.77 -2.94
N ALA A 408 12.22 -33.91 -1.91
CA ALA A 408 11.11 -32.98 -1.84
C ALA A 408 11.41 -31.64 -2.50
N ALA A 409 12.61 -31.40 -3.02
CA ALA A 409 13.04 -30.09 -3.52
C ALA A 409 12.14 -29.50 -4.60
N ALA A 410 11.67 -30.31 -5.55
CA ALA A 410 10.77 -29.89 -6.61
C ALA A 410 9.41 -29.44 -6.07
N ASP A 411 8.83 -30.20 -5.14
CA ASP A 411 7.55 -29.88 -4.52
C ASP A 411 7.66 -28.61 -3.64
N MET A 412 8.76 -28.46 -2.90
CA MET A 412 9.04 -27.28 -2.11
C MET A 412 9.19 -26.05 -3.01
N ALA A 413 9.97 -26.14 -4.09
CA ALA A 413 10.19 -25.05 -5.02
C ALA A 413 8.87 -24.59 -5.69
N ALA A 414 8.04 -25.55 -6.10
CA ALA A 414 6.73 -25.29 -6.69
C ALA A 414 5.80 -24.58 -5.70
N ALA A 415 5.65 -25.12 -4.49
CA ALA A 415 4.79 -24.56 -3.46
C ALA A 415 5.22 -23.14 -3.03
N MET A 416 6.54 -22.92 -2.88
CA MET A 416 7.07 -21.57 -2.59
C MET A 416 6.79 -20.58 -3.70
N ALA A 417 6.87 -21.00 -4.97
CA ALA A 417 6.59 -20.14 -6.12
C ALA A 417 5.10 -19.76 -6.21
N GLU A 418 4.20 -20.68 -5.90
CA GLU A 418 2.76 -20.42 -5.83
C GLU A 418 2.43 -19.44 -4.68
N ALA A 419 3.05 -19.64 -3.52
CA ALA A 419 2.84 -18.81 -2.34
C ALA A 419 3.46 -17.40 -2.49
N ASN A 420 4.75 -17.33 -2.88
CA ASN A 420 5.47 -16.05 -3.00
C ASN A 420 6.64 -16.15 -3.99
N PRO A 421 6.49 -15.64 -5.23
CA PRO A 421 7.52 -15.73 -6.26
C PRO A 421 8.87 -15.09 -5.87
N ILE A 422 8.86 -14.04 -5.05
CA ILE A 422 10.10 -13.36 -4.61
C ILE A 422 10.86 -14.23 -3.60
N ALA A 423 10.13 -14.79 -2.62
CA ALA A 423 10.71 -15.71 -1.64
C ALA A 423 11.23 -16.99 -2.31
N ALA A 424 10.52 -17.49 -3.32
CA ALA A 424 10.94 -18.64 -4.13
C ALA A 424 12.29 -18.40 -4.81
N GLY A 425 12.57 -17.18 -5.30
CA GLY A 425 13.87 -16.85 -5.87
C GLY A 425 15.02 -16.97 -4.85
N ALA A 426 14.85 -16.44 -3.64
CA ALA A 426 15.84 -16.61 -2.56
C ALA A 426 16.02 -18.08 -2.18
N ALA A 427 14.90 -18.83 -2.11
CA ALA A 427 14.90 -20.27 -1.88
C ALA A 427 15.68 -21.04 -2.94
N MET A 428 15.51 -20.67 -4.23
CA MET A 428 16.22 -21.31 -5.34
C MET A 428 17.74 -21.21 -5.21
N GLY A 429 18.24 -20.03 -4.83
CA GLY A 429 19.68 -19.84 -4.58
C GLY A 429 20.18 -20.75 -3.45
N ALA A 430 19.49 -20.76 -2.32
CA ALA A 430 19.85 -21.61 -1.18
C ALA A 430 19.75 -23.11 -1.49
N MET A 431 18.74 -23.55 -2.24
CA MET A 431 18.63 -24.94 -2.71
C MET A 431 19.78 -25.32 -3.65
N ALA A 432 20.22 -24.40 -4.54
CA ALA A 432 21.31 -24.64 -5.45
C ALA A 432 22.70 -24.76 -4.73
N GLU A 433 22.88 -23.99 -3.65
CA GLU A 433 24.05 -24.11 -2.80
C GLU A 433 24.07 -25.39 -1.98
N ALA A 434 22.90 -25.75 -1.41
CA ALA A 434 22.73 -26.92 -0.55
C ALA A 434 22.82 -28.26 -1.32
N ALA A 435 22.15 -28.34 -2.49
CA ALA A 435 22.05 -29.56 -3.29
C ALA A 435 22.07 -29.26 -4.81
N PRO A 436 23.22 -28.97 -5.40
CA PRO A 436 23.34 -28.62 -6.81
C PRO A 436 22.77 -29.63 -7.80
N GLU A 437 22.80 -30.91 -7.44
CA GLU A 437 22.33 -32.02 -8.31
C GLU A 437 20.81 -32.02 -8.58
N ILE A 438 20.03 -31.32 -7.75
CA ILE A 438 18.57 -31.23 -7.90
C ILE A 438 18.09 -29.82 -8.24
N ALA A 439 19.00 -28.86 -8.27
CA ALA A 439 18.64 -27.44 -8.48
C ALA A 439 17.93 -27.21 -9.83
N THR A 440 18.33 -27.93 -10.90
CA THR A 440 17.68 -27.86 -12.21
C THR A 440 16.22 -28.35 -12.17
N GLU A 441 15.96 -29.45 -11.47
CA GLU A 441 14.61 -30.02 -11.33
C GLU A 441 13.73 -29.10 -10.48
N ALA A 442 14.27 -28.58 -9.37
CA ALA A 442 13.58 -27.62 -8.51
C ALA A 442 13.25 -26.32 -9.26
N ALA A 443 14.19 -25.77 -10.04
CA ALA A 443 13.97 -24.57 -10.85
C ALA A 443 12.88 -24.77 -11.91
N SER A 444 12.89 -25.92 -12.58
CA SER A 444 11.87 -26.30 -13.56
C SER A 444 10.49 -26.43 -12.92
N ALA A 445 10.38 -27.10 -11.76
CA ALA A 445 9.14 -27.25 -11.02
C ALA A 445 8.59 -25.89 -10.53
N MET A 446 9.49 -25.02 -10.03
CA MET A 446 9.17 -23.66 -9.60
C MET A 446 8.49 -22.85 -10.70
N VAL A 447 9.11 -22.85 -11.89
CA VAL A 447 8.62 -22.07 -13.05
C VAL A 447 7.35 -22.69 -13.65
N ALA A 448 7.23 -24.01 -13.63
CA ALA A 448 6.01 -24.71 -14.04
C ALA A 448 4.80 -24.33 -13.15
N ALA A 449 5.03 -24.21 -11.84
CA ALA A 449 4.01 -23.80 -10.87
C ALA A 449 3.66 -22.30 -10.99
N ASN A 450 4.68 -21.45 -11.12
CA ASN A 450 4.47 -20.02 -11.27
C ASN A 450 5.51 -19.39 -12.21
N PRO A 451 5.16 -19.10 -13.49
CA PRO A 451 6.04 -18.46 -14.45
C PRO A 451 6.59 -17.08 -14.04
N ASP A 452 5.88 -16.37 -13.17
CA ASP A 452 6.32 -15.06 -12.66
C ASP A 452 7.58 -15.14 -11.78
N ALA A 453 7.85 -16.34 -11.20
CA ALA A 453 9.06 -16.60 -10.44
C ALA A 453 10.31 -16.79 -11.32
N ALA A 454 10.14 -17.01 -12.63
CA ALA A 454 11.18 -17.48 -13.55
C ALA A 454 12.43 -16.58 -13.57
N GLY A 455 12.25 -15.26 -13.67
CA GLY A 455 13.36 -14.32 -13.73
C GLY A 455 14.17 -14.28 -12.43
N ILE A 456 13.49 -14.32 -11.28
CA ILE A 456 14.14 -14.28 -9.96
C ILE A 456 14.83 -15.62 -9.68
N ALA A 457 14.20 -16.73 -10.01
CA ALA A 457 14.78 -18.07 -9.88
C ALA A 457 16.06 -18.22 -10.72
N ALA A 458 15.99 -17.78 -11.99
CA ALA A 458 17.14 -17.81 -12.90
C ALA A 458 18.29 -16.91 -12.41
N GLN A 459 17.97 -15.72 -11.89
CA GLN A 459 18.96 -14.81 -11.28
C GLN A 459 19.64 -15.47 -10.09
N SER A 460 18.86 -15.94 -9.11
CA SER A 460 19.41 -16.53 -7.88
C SER A 460 20.24 -17.79 -8.15
N LEU A 461 19.83 -18.58 -9.15
CA LEU A 461 20.58 -19.76 -9.55
C LEU A 461 21.89 -19.39 -10.28
N ALA A 462 21.87 -18.36 -11.13
CA ALA A 462 23.09 -17.87 -11.79
C ALA A 462 24.11 -17.29 -10.80
N ASP A 463 23.62 -16.61 -9.75
CA ASP A 463 24.44 -16.10 -8.65
C ASP A 463 25.03 -17.25 -7.79
N ALA A 464 24.23 -18.27 -7.46
CA ALA A 464 24.60 -19.33 -6.52
C ALA A 464 25.38 -20.48 -7.20
N ALA A 465 24.98 -20.87 -8.42
CA ALA A 465 25.53 -22.01 -9.14
C ALA A 465 25.64 -21.73 -10.66
N PRO A 466 26.57 -20.83 -11.10
CA PRO A 466 26.68 -20.42 -12.50
C PRO A 466 26.96 -21.58 -13.46
N GLU A 467 27.59 -22.66 -13.01
CA GLU A 467 27.83 -23.84 -13.80
C GLU A 467 26.55 -24.62 -14.18
N LEU A 468 25.45 -24.45 -13.42
CA LEU A 468 24.17 -25.08 -13.69
C LEU A 468 23.23 -24.18 -14.48
N ALA A 469 23.54 -22.89 -14.58
CA ALA A 469 22.63 -21.89 -15.10
C ALA A 469 22.08 -22.18 -16.51
N ALA A 470 22.93 -22.73 -17.39
CA ALA A 470 22.49 -23.03 -18.77
C ALA A 470 21.53 -24.24 -18.83
N GLU A 471 21.84 -25.29 -18.07
CA GLU A 471 20.98 -26.48 -17.98
C GLU A 471 19.65 -26.14 -17.32
N ALA A 472 19.69 -25.38 -16.24
CA ALA A 472 18.49 -24.97 -15.52
C ALA A 472 17.65 -23.96 -16.34
N ALA A 473 18.27 -22.98 -17.01
CA ALA A 473 17.55 -22.04 -17.86
C ALA A 473 16.81 -22.75 -19.01
N THR A 474 17.46 -23.74 -19.61
CA THR A 474 16.82 -24.57 -20.65
C THR A 474 15.65 -25.40 -20.07
N ALA A 475 15.81 -26.01 -18.90
CA ALA A 475 14.76 -26.80 -18.26
C ALA A 475 13.57 -25.91 -17.81
N MET A 476 13.85 -24.72 -17.30
CA MET A 476 12.81 -23.72 -16.96
C MET A 476 12.07 -23.25 -18.21
N MET A 477 12.77 -22.99 -19.32
CA MET A 477 12.17 -22.61 -20.60
C MET A 477 11.30 -23.74 -21.18
N ASP A 478 11.72 -25.00 -21.05
CA ASP A 478 10.90 -26.15 -21.48
C ASP A 478 9.61 -26.26 -20.64
N ALA A 479 9.67 -25.91 -19.34
CA ALA A 479 8.52 -25.91 -18.43
C ALA A 479 7.57 -24.72 -18.71
N ALA A 480 8.11 -23.54 -19.00
CA ALA A 480 7.35 -22.33 -19.29
C ALA A 480 8.00 -21.52 -20.43
N PRO A 481 7.73 -21.85 -21.70
CA PRO A 481 8.31 -21.15 -22.84
C PRO A 481 8.02 -19.64 -22.87
N ASP A 482 6.85 -19.23 -22.43
CA ASP A 482 6.45 -17.82 -22.35
C ASP A 482 7.30 -16.99 -21.37
N ALA A 483 8.01 -17.65 -20.45
CA ALA A 483 8.93 -17.02 -19.51
C ALA A 483 10.38 -16.92 -20.01
N ALA A 484 10.67 -17.35 -21.24
CA ALA A 484 12.05 -17.42 -21.78
C ALA A 484 12.81 -16.11 -21.62
N GLY A 485 12.17 -14.97 -21.91
CA GLY A 485 12.75 -13.65 -21.73
C GLY A 485 13.09 -13.33 -20.28
N ALA A 486 12.18 -13.63 -19.35
CA ALA A 486 12.39 -13.43 -17.92
C ALA A 486 13.55 -14.30 -17.41
N ILE A 487 13.63 -15.55 -17.86
CA ILE A 487 14.71 -16.51 -17.50
C ILE A 487 16.05 -15.97 -17.97
N ALA A 488 16.19 -15.65 -19.27
CA ALA A 488 17.44 -15.17 -19.83
C ALA A 488 17.88 -13.83 -19.20
N GLY A 489 16.93 -12.90 -19.04
CA GLY A 489 17.16 -11.64 -18.36
C GLY A 489 17.54 -11.78 -16.90
N GLY A 490 16.95 -12.75 -16.20
CA GLY A 490 17.31 -13.13 -14.84
C GLY A 490 18.75 -13.62 -14.73
N VAL A 491 19.15 -14.56 -15.60
CA VAL A 491 20.55 -15.05 -15.67
C VAL A 491 21.50 -13.88 -15.93
N ALA A 492 21.20 -13.01 -16.93
CA ALA A 492 22.06 -11.90 -17.29
C ALA A 492 22.21 -10.84 -16.17
N ARG A 493 21.22 -10.77 -15.30
CA ARG A 493 21.21 -9.90 -14.11
C ARG A 493 21.99 -10.50 -12.95
N GLY A 494 21.92 -11.81 -12.77
CA GLY A 494 22.68 -12.54 -11.75
C GLY A 494 24.15 -12.63 -12.13
N ASP A 495 24.47 -13.18 -13.32
CA ASP A 495 25.84 -13.29 -13.83
C ASP A 495 25.92 -12.93 -15.33
N ALA A 496 26.39 -11.70 -15.61
CA ALA A 496 26.51 -11.20 -16.96
C ALA A 496 27.56 -11.94 -17.81
N ASP A 497 28.57 -12.56 -17.16
CA ASP A 497 29.66 -13.23 -17.87
C ASP A 497 29.20 -14.55 -18.53
N ILE A 498 28.19 -15.22 -17.98
CA ILE A 498 27.60 -16.43 -18.54
C ILE A 498 26.35 -16.19 -19.38
N ALA A 499 25.80 -14.98 -19.36
CA ALA A 499 24.53 -14.66 -20.03
C ALA A 499 24.50 -15.03 -21.52
N ALA A 500 25.57 -14.71 -22.24
CA ALA A 500 25.71 -15.02 -23.65
C ALA A 500 25.74 -16.55 -23.93
N GLN A 501 26.42 -17.29 -23.09
CA GLN A 501 26.44 -18.77 -23.20
C GLN A 501 25.05 -19.35 -22.93
N VAL A 502 24.41 -18.94 -21.84
CA VAL A 502 23.06 -19.43 -21.46
C VAL A 502 22.04 -19.10 -22.54
N ALA A 503 21.98 -17.84 -23.01
CA ALA A 503 21.09 -17.44 -24.07
C ALA A 503 21.32 -18.24 -25.37
N THR A 504 22.57 -18.51 -25.69
CA THR A 504 22.92 -19.37 -26.86
C THR A 504 22.38 -20.79 -26.69
N GLU A 505 22.51 -21.41 -25.52
CA GLU A 505 21.97 -22.72 -25.23
C GLU A 505 20.44 -22.75 -25.29
N MET A 506 19.78 -21.71 -24.74
CA MET A 506 18.31 -21.56 -24.84
C MET A 506 17.84 -21.44 -26.30
N VAL A 507 18.52 -20.61 -27.12
CA VAL A 507 18.19 -20.45 -28.55
C VAL A 507 18.43 -21.75 -29.33
N ASN A 508 19.49 -22.49 -29.03
CA ASN A 508 19.74 -23.79 -29.63
C ASN A 508 18.66 -24.83 -29.30
N ALA A 509 18.10 -24.77 -28.08
CA ALA A 509 17.01 -25.61 -27.66
C ALA A 509 15.67 -25.20 -28.32
N ASN A 510 15.38 -23.89 -28.36
CA ASN A 510 14.17 -23.35 -29.00
C ASN A 510 14.46 -22.06 -29.79
N PRO A 511 14.78 -22.16 -31.08
CA PRO A 511 15.12 -21.00 -31.90
C PRO A 511 13.99 -19.98 -32.08
N GLU A 512 12.73 -20.36 -31.94
CA GLU A 512 11.57 -19.49 -32.10
C GLU A 512 11.44 -18.47 -30.96
N LEU A 513 12.09 -18.72 -29.81
CA LEU A 513 12.06 -17.81 -28.65
C LEU A 513 13.22 -16.79 -28.64
N MET A 514 13.99 -16.71 -29.72
CA MET A 514 15.16 -15.82 -29.79
C MET A 514 14.81 -14.35 -29.53
N GLY A 515 13.66 -13.87 -30.03
CA GLY A 515 13.19 -12.53 -29.78
C GLY A 515 12.86 -12.27 -28.31
N ASP A 516 12.14 -13.18 -27.68
CA ASP A 516 11.76 -13.09 -26.26
C ASP A 516 12.98 -13.11 -25.35
N ILE A 517 13.92 -14.02 -25.62
CA ILE A 517 15.18 -14.15 -24.87
C ILE A 517 15.96 -12.84 -24.93
N ALA A 518 16.16 -12.29 -26.13
CA ALA A 518 16.90 -11.04 -26.29
C ALA A 518 16.17 -9.83 -25.68
N GLY A 519 14.85 -9.77 -25.86
CA GLY A 519 14.00 -8.75 -25.27
C GLY A 519 14.07 -8.73 -23.74
N GLY A 520 14.02 -9.92 -23.12
CA GLY A 520 14.15 -10.08 -21.69
C GLY A 520 15.53 -9.68 -21.15
N VAL A 521 16.60 -10.08 -21.82
CA VAL A 521 17.97 -9.62 -21.48
C VAL A 521 18.09 -8.11 -21.60
N ALA A 522 17.58 -7.54 -22.69
CA ALA A 522 17.62 -6.08 -22.92
C ALA A 522 16.85 -5.30 -21.83
N GLN A 523 15.73 -5.86 -21.37
CA GLN A 523 14.90 -5.26 -20.34
C GLN A 523 15.54 -5.34 -18.94
N LEU A 524 16.06 -6.49 -18.56
CA LEU A 524 16.55 -6.74 -17.20
C LEU A 524 18.05 -6.47 -17.03
N ALA A 525 18.85 -6.63 -18.09
CA ALA A 525 20.29 -6.44 -18.11
C ALA A 525 20.75 -5.71 -19.38
N PRO A 526 20.36 -4.44 -19.63
CA PRO A 526 20.62 -3.75 -20.90
C PRO A 526 22.11 -3.64 -21.25
N ALA A 527 23.01 -3.68 -20.28
CA ALA A 527 24.45 -3.66 -20.53
C ALA A 527 24.96 -4.96 -21.19
N ALA A 528 24.33 -6.10 -20.95
CA ALA A 528 24.69 -7.39 -21.54
C ALA A 528 23.97 -7.63 -22.88
N ALA A 529 22.99 -6.82 -23.25
CA ALA A 529 22.12 -7.07 -24.40
C ALA A 529 22.88 -7.19 -25.72
N GLY A 530 23.93 -6.41 -25.93
CA GLY A 530 24.75 -6.49 -27.13
C GLY A 530 25.52 -7.81 -27.23
N ASP A 531 26.28 -8.15 -26.18
CA ASP A 531 27.09 -9.37 -26.15
C ASP A 531 26.24 -10.64 -26.30
N VAL A 532 25.08 -10.65 -25.61
CA VAL A 532 24.11 -11.76 -25.72
C VAL A 532 23.52 -11.85 -27.14
N ALA A 533 23.09 -10.73 -27.72
CA ALA A 533 22.54 -10.71 -29.08
C ALA A 533 23.56 -11.18 -30.11
N GLY A 534 24.80 -10.73 -30.02
CA GLY A 534 25.90 -11.18 -30.91
C GLY A 534 26.10 -12.71 -30.84
N ALA A 535 26.19 -13.25 -29.64
CA ALA A 535 26.35 -14.70 -29.44
C ALA A 535 25.16 -15.52 -29.95
N MET A 536 23.94 -15.00 -29.78
CA MET A 536 22.70 -15.61 -30.28
C MET A 536 22.67 -15.62 -31.82
N VAL A 537 23.10 -14.54 -32.47
CA VAL A 537 23.18 -14.46 -33.97
C VAL A 537 24.23 -15.41 -34.51
N GLU A 538 25.38 -15.53 -33.85
CA GLU A 538 26.38 -16.54 -34.23
C GLU A 538 25.82 -17.98 -34.18
N ALA A 539 24.94 -18.25 -33.19
CA ALA A 539 24.31 -19.57 -33.02
C ALA A 539 23.14 -19.80 -33.99
N ASN A 540 22.27 -18.76 -34.21
CA ASN A 540 21.11 -18.82 -35.08
C ASN A 540 20.97 -17.53 -35.94
N PRO A 541 21.67 -17.44 -37.09
CA PRO A 541 21.61 -16.24 -37.91
C PRO A 541 20.23 -15.92 -38.49
N ASP A 542 19.43 -16.98 -38.76
CA ASP A 542 18.10 -16.83 -39.38
C ASP A 542 17.11 -16.08 -38.45
N GLY A 543 17.32 -16.05 -37.14
CA GLY A 543 16.48 -15.36 -36.17
C GLY A 543 16.87 -13.90 -35.92
N ALA A 544 17.93 -13.38 -36.52
CA ALA A 544 18.51 -12.07 -36.22
C ALA A 544 17.54 -10.90 -36.41
N ALA A 545 16.74 -10.90 -37.48
CA ALA A 545 15.77 -9.84 -37.77
C ALA A 545 14.60 -9.84 -36.76
N GLU A 546 14.05 -11.02 -36.44
CA GLU A 546 12.98 -11.17 -35.44
C GLU A 546 13.44 -10.76 -34.07
N MET A 547 14.63 -11.18 -33.64
CA MET A 547 15.28 -10.75 -32.43
C MET A 547 15.46 -9.24 -32.35
N ALA A 548 15.97 -8.66 -33.45
CA ALA A 548 16.19 -7.22 -33.54
C ALA A 548 14.89 -6.41 -33.38
N ALA A 549 13.81 -6.87 -34.04
CA ALA A 549 12.48 -6.28 -33.96
C ALA A 549 11.94 -6.37 -32.52
N ALA A 550 12.02 -7.54 -31.87
CA ALA A 550 11.55 -7.75 -30.50
C ALA A 550 12.26 -6.83 -29.49
N VAL A 551 13.56 -6.65 -29.60
CA VAL A 551 14.32 -5.72 -28.76
C VAL A 551 13.95 -4.26 -29.01
N ALA A 552 13.76 -3.87 -30.29
CA ALA A 552 13.35 -2.51 -30.61
C ALA A 552 11.96 -2.17 -30.09
N GLU A 553 11.02 -3.11 -30.11
CA GLU A 553 9.68 -2.97 -29.56
C GLU A 553 9.70 -2.87 -28.02
N THR A 554 10.41 -3.78 -27.34
CA THR A 554 10.39 -3.89 -25.89
C THR A 554 11.28 -2.88 -25.20
N VAL A 555 12.51 -2.67 -25.72
CA VAL A 555 13.55 -1.82 -25.09
C VAL A 555 14.28 -0.98 -26.14
N PRO A 556 13.67 0.08 -26.70
CA PRO A 556 14.29 0.92 -27.73
C PRO A 556 15.68 1.44 -27.37
N GLY A 557 15.95 1.65 -26.05
CA GLY A 557 17.25 2.10 -25.55
C GLY A 557 18.40 1.11 -25.76
N ALA A 558 18.11 -0.19 -25.89
CA ALA A 558 19.10 -1.24 -26.16
C ALA A 558 19.32 -1.48 -27.66
N ALA A 559 18.46 -0.92 -28.53
CA ALA A 559 18.48 -1.17 -29.98
C ALA A 559 19.86 -0.93 -30.62
N GLY A 560 20.58 0.13 -30.20
CA GLY A 560 21.90 0.44 -30.72
C GLY A 560 22.94 -0.62 -30.35
N ALA A 561 22.95 -1.10 -29.14
CA ALA A 561 23.89 -2.14 -28.69
C ALA A 561 23.62 -3.48 -29.42
N VAL A 562 22.36 -3.87 -29.52
CA VAL A 562 21.96 -5.11 -30.21
C VAL A 562 22.22 -5.00 -31.72
N ALA A 563 21.86 -3.88 -32.34
CA ALA A 563 22.11 -3.62 -33.78
C ALA A 563 23.62 -3.68 -34.11
N GLY A 564 24.44 -3.04 -33.27
CA GLY A 564 25.87 -3.08 -33.42
C GLY A 564 26.43 -4.49 -33.31
N ALA A 565 25.99 -5.24 -32.31
CA ALA A 565 26.42 -6.62 -32.08
C ALA A 565 25.99 -7.57 -33.24
N ILE A 566 24.78 -7.40 -33.81
CA ILE A 566 24.34 -8.14 -34.99
C ILE A 566 25.27 -7.83 -36.18
N ALA A 567 25.58 -6.55 -36.43
CA ALA A 567 26.45 -6.11 -37.50
C ALA A 567 27.92 -6.60 -37.36
N GLU A 568 28.40 -6.73 -36.12
CA GLU A 568 29.72 -7.27 -35.81
C GLU A 568 29.75 -8.80 -35.99
N ALA A 569 28.71 -9.52 -35.53
CA ALA A 569 28.60 -10.96 -35.63
C ALA A 569 28.41 -11.44 -37.07
N ASP A 570 27.50 -10.82 -37.82
CA ASP A 570 27.25 -11.07 -39.26
C ASP A 570 26.82 -9.81 -40.01
N PRO A 571 27.78 -9.12 -40.66
CA PRO A 571 27.49 -7.91 -41.45
C PRO A 571 26.42 -8.08 -42.54
N ALA A 572 26.23 -9.31 -43.07
CA ALA A 572 25.22 -9.58 -44.08
C ALA A 572 23.79 -9.47 -43.59
N LEU A 573 23.55 -9.64 -42.26
CA LEU A 573 22.25 -9.54 -41.62
C LEU A 573 21.91 -8.13 -41.14
N ALA A 574 22.91 -7.23 -41.12
CA ALA A 574 22.75 -5.89 -40.53
C ALA A 574 21.61 -5.08 -41.17
N ALA A 575 21.50 -5.12 -42.51
CA ALA A 575 20.49 -4.38 -43.23
C ALA A 575 19.06 -4.89 -42.93
N GLU A 576 18.89 -6.21 -42.93
CA GLU A 576 17.61 -6.86 -42.63
C GLU A 576 17.18 -6.61 -41.14
N ALA A 577 18.13 -6.75 -40.23
CA ALA A 577 17.88 -6.48 -38.81
C ALA A 577 17.53 -5.00 -38.55
N ALA A 578 18.20 -4.07 -39.22
CA ALA A 578 17.92 -2.64 -39.11
C ALA A 578 16.53 -2.28 -39.63
N GLY A 579 16.14 -2.84 -40.76
CA GLY A 579 14.79 -2.70 -41.32
C GLY A 579 13.73 -3.23 -40.34
N ALA A 580 13.92 -4.42 -39.81
CA ALA A 580 13.02 -5.05 -38.86
C ALA A 580 12.89 -4.24 -37.52
N MET A 581 14.00 -3.70 -37.03
CA MET A 581 13.97 -2.80 -35.83
C MET A 581 13.15 -1.55 -36.11
N MET A 582 13.29 -0.98 -37.28
CA MET A 582 12.58 0.23 -37.66
C MET A 582 11.08 -0.03 -37.85
N GLU A 583 10.73 -1.13 -38.51
CA GLU A 583 9.33 -1.55 -38.68
C GLU A 583 8.66 -1.78 -37.32
N ALA A 584 9.34 -2.45 -36.38
CA ALA A 584 8.85 -2.70 -35.03
C ALA A 584 8.75 -1.41 -34.19
N ASN A 585 9.77 -0.55 -34.26
CA ASN A 585 9.79 0.70 -33.47
C ASN A 585 10.61 1.81 -34.10
N PRO A 586 9.99 2.76 -34.80
CA PRO A 586 10.69 3.88 -35.42
C PRO A 586 11.51 4.75 -34.47
N ALA A 587 11.16 4.81 -33.19
CA ALA A 587 11.93 5.57 -32.18
C ALA A 587 13.31 4.95 -31.92
N ALA A 588 13.51 3.67 -32.21
CA ALA A 588 14.79 2.99 -32.11
C ALA A 588 15.74 3.26 -33.30
N ALA A 589 15.23 3.81 -34.39
CA ALA A 589 15.95 3.95 -35.66
C ALA A 589 17.31 4.65 -35.54
N ALA A 590 17.38 5.79 -34.85
CA ALA A 590 18.62 6.53 -34.65
C ALA A 590 19.69 5.72 -33.89
N GLN A 591 19.26 4.97 -32.89
CA GLN A 591 20.16 4.16 -32.05
C GLN A 591 20.65 2.92 -32.82
N ALA A 592 19.73 2.24 -33.51
CA ALA A 592 20.07 1.09 -34.36
C ALA A 592 21.06 1.49 -35.46
N ALA A 593 20.77 2.59 -36.18
CA ALA A 593 21.63 3.15 -37.20
C ALA A 593 23.03 3.51 -36.66
N ALA A 594 23.11 4.16 -35.50
CA ALA A 594 24.37 4.51 -34.85
C ALA A 594 25.15 3.26 -34.42
N GLY A 595 24.49 2.28 -33.84
CA GLY A 595 25.13 1.03 -33.42
C GLY A 595 25.76 0.29 -34.57
N MET A 596 25.02 0.09 -35.68
CA MET A 596 25.50 -0.60 -36.88
C MET A 596 26.60 0.17 -37.60
N ALA A 597 26.45 1.49 -37.74
CA ALA A 597 27.49 2.33 -38.37
C ALA A 597 28.82 2.32 -37.62
N ASN A 598 28.76 2.29 -36.31
CA ASN A 598 29.94 2.20 -35.45
C ASN A 598 30.58 0.80 -35.48
N ALA A 599 29.79 -0.27 -35.50
CA ALA A 599 30.28 -1.64 -35.42
C ALA A 599 30.77 -2.16 -36.79
N ALA A 600 30.02 -1.85 -37.86
CA ALA A 600 30.33 -2.34 -39.21
C ALA A 600 30.18 -1.21 -40.29
N PRO A 601 31.15 -0.27 -40.39
CA PRO A 601 31.10 0.86 -41.28
C PRO A 601 30.94 0.46 -42.76
N GLU A 602 31.47 -0.72 -43.16
CA GLU A 602 31.43 -1.22 -44.52
C GLU A 602 30.02 -1.57 -45.04
N VAL A 603 29.08 -1.88 -44.13
CA VAL A 603 27.68 -2.19 -44.50
C VAL A 603 26.72 -1.05 -44.15
N ALA A 604 27.20 0.06 -43.60
CA ALA A 604 26.36 1.16 -43.17
C ALA A 604 25.49 1.73 -44.31
N GLY A 605 25.97 1.70 -45.58
CA GLY A 605 25.20 2.09 -46.74
C GLY A 605 23.98 1.20 -46.98
N ASP A 606 24.17 -0.10 -46.90
CA ASP A 606 23.09 -1.09 -47.10
C ASP A 606 22.09 -0.98 -45.95
N VAL A 607 22.55 -0.77 -44.71
CA VAL A 607 21.71 -0.53 -43.53
C VAL A 607 20.87 0.74 -43.69
N ALA A 608 21.50 1.86 -44.10
CA ALA A 608 20.79 3.12 -44.34
C ALA A 608 19.74 2.97 -45.42
N GLY A 609 20.07 2.27 -46.53
CA GLY A 609 19.15 1.96 -47.61
C GLY A 609 17.92 1.15 -47.18
N ALA A 610 18.15 0.06 -46.42
CA ALA A 610 17.09 -0.79 -45.91
C ALA A 610 16.15 -0.03 -44.95
N MET A 611 16.71 0.73 -44.01
CA MET A 611 15.91 1.55 -43.10
C MET A 611 15.12 2.64 -43.83
N MET A 612 15.69 3.25 -44.86
CA MET A 612 15.01 4.23 -45.71
C MET A 612 13.87 3.61 -46.50
N GLU A 613 14.04 2.38 -47.04
CA GLU A 613 12.98 1.64 -47.72
C GLU A 613 11.77 1.43 -46.81
N VAL A 614 11.98 1.05 -45.55
CA VAL A 614 10.94 0.92 -44.55
C VAL A 614 10.30 2.27 -44.20
N ALA A 615 11.08 3.32 -43.97
CA ALA A 615 10.58 4.65 -43.62
C ALA A 615 9.69 5.25 -44.71
N MET A 616 10.02 4.94 -45.99
CA MET A 616 9.28 5.45 -47.14
C MET A 616 8.19 4.51 -47.66
N ALA A 617 8.02 3.33 -47.04
CA ALA A 617 6.99 2.38 -47.46
C ALA A 617 5.59 2.96 -47.22
N PRO A 618 4.69 2.89 -48.22
CA PRO A 618 3.33 3.41 -48.09
C PRO A 618 2.55 2.76 -46.94
N ASP A 619 2.83 1.47 -46.68
CA ASP A 619 2.14 0.70 -45.66
C ASP A 619 2.57 1.17 -44.25
N PHE A 620 3.83 1.54 -44.03
CA PHE A 620 4.37 2.09 -42.80
C PHE A 620 3.70 3.42 -42.39
N ALA A 621 3.58 4.33 -43.35
CA ALA A 621 2.88 5.61 -43.18
C ALA A 621 1.38 5.40 -42.93
N ALA A 622 0.74 4.42 -43.64
CA ALA A 622 -0.67 4.10 -43.52
C ALA A 622 -1.00 3.51 -42.15
N GLU A 623 -0.18 2.61 -41.61
CA GLU A 623 -0.34 2.01 -40.29
C GLU A 623 -0.23 3.05 -39.16
N PHE A 624 0.75 3.97 -39.29
CA PHE A 624 0.85 5.11 -38.38
C PHE A 624 -0.42 5.98 -38.43
N ALA A 625 -0.93 6.28 -39.63
CA ALA A 625 -2.14 7.07 -39.81
C ALA A 625 -3.37 6.36 -39.22
N GLU A 626 -3.50 5.03 -39.39
CA GLU A 626 -4.60 4.22 -38.83
C GLU A 626 -4.56 4.20 -37.28
N ASN A 627 -3.39 3.96 -36.69
CA ASN A 627 -3.18 3.98 -35.24
C ASN A 627 -3.48 5.36 -34.66
N THR A 628 -3.08 6.43 -35.35
CA THR A 628 -3.34 7.82 -34.93
C THR A 628 -4.81 8.17 -35.05
N ALA A 629 -5.49 7.73 -36.11
CA ALA A 629 -6.94 7.90 -36.30
C ALA A 629 -7.76 7.15 -35.22
N ALA A 630 -7.32 5.95 -34.84
CA ALA A 630 -7.97 5.18 -33.79
C ALA A 630 -7.87 5.87 -32.42
N ALA A 631 -6.74 6.53 -32.15
CA ALA A 631 -6.52 7.30 -30.93
C ALA A 631 -7.19 8.68 -30.97
N ASN A 632 -7.39 9.28 -32.14
CA ASN A 632 -7.90 10.64 -32.36
C ASN A 632 -8.95 10.68 -33.48
N PRO A 633 -10.17 10.21 -33.25
CA PRO A 633 -11.20 10.04 -34.26
C PRO A 633 -11.73 11.37 -34.92
N ASP A 634 -11.36 12.51 -34.37
CA ASP A 634 -11.74 13.83 -34.86
C ASP A 634 -10.78 14.42 -35.90
N LEU A 635 -9.64 13.74 -36.20
CA LEU A 635 -8.71 14.19 -37.23
C LEU A 635 -9.28 13.96 -38.64
N SER A 636 -9.06 14.93 -39.55
CA SER A 636 -9.42 14.77 -40.95
C SER A 636 -8.42 13.85 -41.66
N VAL A 637 -8.82 13.30 -42.82
CA VAL A 637 -7.92 12.48 -43.67
C VAL A 637 -6.69 13.30 -44.13
N GLU A 638 -6.87 14.57 -44.40
CA GLU A 638 -5.78 15.49 -44.80
C GLU A 638 -4.79 15.74 -43.62
N ASP A 639 -5.30 15.86 -42.41
CA ASP A 639 -4.43 15.96 -41.20
C ASP A 639 -3.67 14.66 -40.96
N LEU A 640 -4.29 13.49 -41.18
CA LEU A 640 -3.63 12.19 -41.04
C LEU A 640 -2.56 11.94 -42.10
N GLU A 641 -2.80 12.34 -43.36
CA GLU A 641 -1.80 12.26 -44.45
C GLU A 641 -0.61 13.18 -44.14
N ALA A 642 -0.85 14.39 -43.65
CA ALA A 642 0.24 15.31 -43.26
C ALA A 642 1.04 14.77 -42.03
N LEU A 643 0.36 14.17 -41.06
CA LEU A 643 1.02 13.54 -39.89
C LEU A 643 1.86 12.34 -40.33
N ALA A 644 1.37 11.51 -41.23
CA ALA A 644 2.10 10.36 -41.77
C ALA A 644 3.36 10.79 -42.54
N GLY A 645 3.25 11.83 -43.36
CA GLY A 645 4.41 12.39 -44.06
C GLY A 645 5.46 12.97 -43.11
N ASN A 646 5.04 13.74 -42.12
CA ASN A 646 5.95 14.27 -41.10
C ASN A 646 6.59 13.14 -40.28
N PHE A 647 5.88 12.06 -40.04
CA PHE A 647 6.42 10.91 -39.31
C PHE A 647 7.52 10.20 -40.08
N ALA A 648 7.27 9.96 -41.39
CA ALA A 648 8.28 9.38 -42.26
C ALA A 648 9.53 10.28 -42.39
N GLY A 649 9.36 11.61 -42.50
CA GLY A 649 10.47 12.56 -42.53
C GLY A 649 11.28 12.53 -41.23
N ASN A 650 10.63 12.54 -40.07
CA ASN A 650 11.30 12.45 -38.77
C ASN A 650 12.09 11.13 -38.63
N ALA A 651 11.56 10.03 -39.15
CA ALA A 651 12.26 8.74 -39.13
C ALA A 651 13.52 8.78 -39.99
N VAL A 652 13.42 9.36 -41.19
CA VAL A 652 14.56 9.59 -42.11
C VAL A 652 15.65 10.45 -41.41
N GLY A 653 15.26 11.54 -40.78
CA GLY A 653 16.17 12.39 -40.01
C GLY A 653 16.84 11.66 -38.85
N ALA A 654 16.09 10.80 -38.16
CA ALA A 654 16.63 9.99 -37.07
C ALA A 654 17.67 8.95 -37.58
N ILE A 655 17.42 8.31 -38.69
CA ILE A 655 18.38 7.40 -39.34
C ILE A 655 19.66 8.16 -39.66
N ALA A 656 19.55 9.32 -40.36
CA ALA A 656 20.66 10.15 -40.73
C ALA A 656 21.48 10.59 -39.53
N GLN A 657 20.83 11.01 -38.43
CA GLN A 657 21.48 11.38 -37.19
C GLN A 657 22.20 10.19 -36.54
N GLY A 658 21.57 9.02 -36.51
CA GLY A 658 22.16 7.80 -36.00
C GLY A 658 23.42 7.42 -36.73
N MET A 659 23.38 7.34 -38.07
CA MET A 659 24.52 7.01 -38.90
C MET A 659 25.68 7.98 -38.69
N ALA A 660 25.41 9.28 -38.70
CA ALA A 660 26.42 10.31 -38.50
C ALA A 660 27.00 10.34 -37.07
N THR A 661 26.23 9.92 -36.09
CA THR A 661 26.69 9.79 -34.68
C THR A 661 27.55 8.54 -34.49
N GLY A 662 27.20 7.44 -35.15
CA GLY A 662 27.92 6.18 -35.10
C GLY A 662 29.31 6.27 -35.72
N ASP A 663 29.39 6.74 -36.97
CA ASP A 663 30.67 6.96 -37.65
C ASP A 663 30.66 8.27 -38.47
N PRO A 664 31.20 9.37 -37.91
CA PRO A 664 31.24 10.64 -38.63
C PRO A 664 32.10 10.64 -39.89
N ASP A 665 33.05 9.72 -40.04
CA ASP A 665 33.98 9.68 -41.17
C ASP A 665 33.29 9.17 -42.45
N ILE A 666 32.24 8.35 -42.32
CA ILE A 666 31.45 7.81 -43.43
C ILE A 666 30.12 8.57 -43.62
N ALA A 667 29.83 9.57 -42.79
CA ALA A 667 28.56 10.27 -42.80
C ALA A 667 28.26 10.94 -44.17
N ALA A 668 29.25 11.42 -44.86
CA ALA A 668 29.08 12.02 -46.20
C ALA A 668 28.68 10.99 -47.27
N ASP A 669 29.28 9.81 -47.26
CA ASP A 669 28.92 8.71 -48.13
C ASP A 669 27.48 8.20 -47.84
N MET A 670 27.13 8.11 -46.53
CA MET A 670 25.80 7.72 -46.09
C MET A 670 24.74 8.74 -46.51
N ALA A 671 24.98 10.03 -46.35
CA ALA A 671 24.10 11.07 -46.82
C ALA A 671 23.81 10.96 -48.35
N GLY A 672 24.86 10.61 -49.13
CA GLY A 672 24.69 10.32 -50.57
C GLY A 672 23.75 9.15 -50.85
N VAL A 673 23.91 8.02 -50.16
CA VAL A 673 23.05 6.83 -50.32
C VAL A 673 21.62 7.15 -49.93
N MET A 674 21.43 7.79 -48.73
CA MET A 674 20.09 8.17 -48.30
C MET A 674 19.39 9.17 -49.21
N MET A 675 20.16 10.13 -49.78
CA MET A 675 19.63 11.09 -50.74
C MET A 675 19.21 10.38 -52.05
N GLU A 676 19.97 9.41 -52.54
CA GLU A 676 19.60 8.61 -53.71
C GLU A 676 18.28 7.87 -53.48
N ALA A 677 18.12 7.26 -52.32
CA ALA A 677 16.90 6.60 -51.91
C ALA A 677 15.72 7.59 -51.78
N ALA A 678 15.94 8.78 -51.23
CA ALA A 678 14.90 9.82 -51.08
C ALA A 678 14.40 10.31 -52.45
N MET A 679 15.25 10.35 -53.49
CA MET A 679 14.91 10.80 -54.85
C MET A 679 14.02 9.81 -55.61
N ASP A 680 13.90 8.56 -55.14
CA ASP A 680 12.96 7.56 -55.68
C ASP A 680 11.48 7.93 -55.38
N ASN A 681 11.26 8.87 -54.38
CA ASN A 681 9.94 9.42 -54.05
C ASN A 681 9.86 10.93 -54.42
N PRO A 682 9.57 11.30 -55.69
CA PRO A 682 9.68 12.67 -56.18
C PRO A 682 8.73 13.67 -55.49
N ASP A 683 7.63 13.21 -54.92
CA ASP A 683 6.60 14.08 -54.31
C ASP A 683 7.03 14.59 -52.90
N MET A 684 7.97 13.88 -52.28
CA MET A 684 8.49 14.19 -50.93
C MET A 684 10.00 14.35 -50.86
N ALA A 685 10.67 14.31 -52.02
CA ALA A 685 12.13 14.32 -52.10
C ALA A 685 12.76 15.51 -51.37
N GLY A 686 12.21 16.72 -51.50
CA GLY A 686 12.71 17.91 -50.81
C GLY A 686 12.63 17.79 -49.26
N ASP A 687 11.51 17.35 -48.77
CA ASP A 687 11.29 17.15 -47.32
C ASP A 687 12.27 16.10 -46.75
N PHE A 688 12.42 14.95 -47.45
CA PHE A 688 13.38 13.91 -47.00
C PHE A 688 14.83 14.35 -47.05
N VAL A 689 15.23 15.04 -48.15
CA VAL A 689 16.59 15.58 -48.27
C VAL A 689 16.89 16.60 -47.18
N GLY A 690 15.92 17.44 -46.82
CA GLY A 690 16.04 18.36 -45.70
C GLY A 690 16.22 17.63 -44.34
N GLU A 691 15.41 16.59 -44.11
CA GLU A 691 15.53 15.79 -42.86
C GLU A 691 16.87 15.01 -42.79
N ILE A 692 17.38 14.47 -43.94
CA ILE A 692 18.69 13.84 -43.99
C ILE A 692 19.78 14.87 -43.63
N ALA A 693 19.76 16.04 -44.24
CA ALA A 693 20.75 17.08 -43.95
C ALA A 693 20.67 17.55 -42.47
N GLY A 694 19.46 17.63 -41.94
CA GLY A 694 19.19 17.96 -40.53
C GLY A 694 19.75 16.91 -39.57
N GLY A 695 19.42 15.65 -39.82
CA GLY A 695 19.95 14.52 -39.06
C GLY A 695 21.49 14.43 -39.08
N MET A 696 22.08 14.54 -40.23
CA MET A 696 23.53 14.56 -40.40
C MET A 696 24.20 15.74 -39.64
N ALA A 697 23.62 16.95 -39.74
CA ALA A 697 24.11 18.12 -39.00
C ALA A 697 23.99 17.99 -37.48
N ALA A 698 22.98 17.30 -37.01
CA ALA A 698 22.79 17.00 -35.60
C ALA A 698 23.75 15.91 -35.11
N GLY A 699 23.95 14.82 -35.89
CA GLY A 699 24.82 13.69 -35.52
C GLY A 699 26.30 13.98 -35.68
N ALA A 700 26.73 14.65 -36.77
CA ALA A 700 28.10 14.99 -37.03
C ALA A 700 28.30 16.52 -37.28
N PRO A 701 28.15 17.37 -36.25
CA PRO A 701 28.18 18.84 -36.42
C PRO A 701 29.50 19.39 -36.95
N GLN A 702 30.59 18.66 -36.81
CA GLN A 702 31.91 19.08 -37.32
C GLN A 702 32.10 18.79 -38.80
N ALA A 703 31.43 17.77 -39.34
CA ALA A 703 31.42 17.38 -40.72
C ALA A 703 30.24 17.96 -41.51
N ALA A 704 29.30 18.64 -40.85
CA ALA A 704 28.02 19.05 -41.40
C ALA A 704 28.17 19.91 -42.68
N GLY A 705 29.15 20.77 -42.75
CA GLY A 705 29.45 21.58 -43.95
C GLY A 705 29.90 20.74 -45.13
N GLU A 706 30.85 19.83 -44.90
CA GLU A 706 31.36 18.92 -45.95
C GLU A 706 30.26 17.99 -46.46
N ILE A 707 29.43 17.44 -45.56
CA ILE A 707 28.27 16.58 -45.89
C ILE A 707 27.27 17.37 -46.73
N ALA A 708 26.87 18.56 -46.31
CA ALA A 708 25.92 19.40 -47.02
C ALA A 708 26.42 19.81 -48.44
N VAL A 709 27.70 20.10 -48.55
CA VAL A 709 28.34 20.36 -49.84
C VAL A 709 28.30 19.12 -50.74
N GLY A 710 28.63 17.94 -50.26
CA GLY A 710 28.56 16.67 -50.99
C GLY A 710 27.13 16.35 -51.46
N MET A 711 26.13 16.56 -50.61
CA MET A 711 24.70 16.41 -50.95
C MET A 711 24.30 17.40 -52.05
N MET A 712 24.71 18.69 -51.95
CA MET A 712 24.41 19.73 -52.92
C MET A 712 25.10 19.48 -54.27
N GLU A 713 26.37 19.00 -54.29
CA GLU A 713 27.08 18.63 -55.52
C GLU A 713 26.37 17.48 -56.26
N SER A 714 25.78 16.54 -55.48
CA SER A 714 25.00 15.43 -56.10
C SER A 714 23.66 15.91 -56.66
N ASN A 715 22.99 16.87 -56.00
CA ASN A 715 21.72 17.46 -56.49
C ASN A 715 21.60 18.97 -56.14
N PRO A 716 22.08 19.84 -57.06
CA PRO A 716 22.08 21.30 -56.82
C PRO A 716 20.69 21.92 -56.68
N ASP A 717 19.66 21.29 -57.26
CA ASP A 717 18.26 21.80 -57.19
C ASP A 717 17.68 21.68 -55.75
N MET A 718 18.28 20.88 -54.90
CA MET A 718 17.89 20.72 -53.50
C MET A 718 18.70 21.54 -52.49
N ALA A 719 19.51 22.49 -52.95
CA ALA A 719 20.40 23.29 -52.13
C ALA A 719 19.65 24.02 -51.00
N GLY A 720 18.43 24.48 -51.26
CA GLY A 720 17.56 25.12 -50.24
C GLY A 720 17.16 24.17 -49.16
N ASP A 721 16.65 22.98 -49.50
CA ASP A 721 16.18 21.95 -48.59
C ASP A 721 17.32 21.43 -47.71
N ILE A 722 18.51 21.19 -48.31
CA ILE A 722 19.73 20.80 -47.61
C ILE A 722 20.14 21.87 -46.56
N ALA A 723 20.21 23.14 -46.99
CA ALA A 723 20.61 24.23 -46.10
C ALA A 723 19.57 24.46 -44.97
N GLY A 724 18.29 24.41 -45.32
CA GLY A 724 17.16 24.53 -44.40
C GLY A 724 17.17 23.42 -43.34
N GLY A 725 17.27 22.18 -43.81
CA GLY A 725 17.34 21.00 -42.94
C GLY A 725 18.56 21.02 -42.04
N ALA A 726 19.74 21.27 -42.55
CA ALA A 726 20.96 21.37 -41.73
C ALA A 726 20.87 22.50 -40.68
N ALA A 727 20.25 23.62 -41.02
CA ALA A 727 20.01 24.71 -40.08
C ALA A 727 18.93 24.37 -39.00
N ALA A 728 17.92 23.62 -39.36
CA ALA A 728 16.89 23.12 -38.45
C ALA A 728 17.45 22.08 -37.49
N GLY A 729 18.23 21.12 -38.00
CA GLY A 729 18.83 20.03 -37.23
C GLY A 729 19.89 20.51 -36.25
N ASN A 730 20.73 21.48 -36.67
CA ASN A 730 21.71 22.07 -35.79
C ASN A 730 21.91 23.58 -36.03
N PRO A 731 21.15 24.44 -35.30
CA PRO A 731 21.24 25.89 -35.43
C PRO A 731 22.63 26.50 -35.16
N GLN A 732 23.49 25.80 -34.45
CA GLN A 732 24.83 26.32 -34.09
C GLN A 732 25.81 26.23 -35.25
N VAL A 733 25.65 25.23 -36.13
CA VAL A 733 26.51 25.08 -37.30
C VAL A 733 25.92 25.72 -38.58
N ALA A 734 24.66 26.15 -38.55
CA ALA A 734 23.90 26.64 -39.70
C ALA A 734 24.64 27.66 -40.58
N ALA A 735 25.26 28.67 -39.95
CA ALA A 735 26.02 29.69 -40.68
C ALA A 735 27.30 29.14 -41.32
N GLY A 736 28.00 28.23 -40.68
CA GLY A 736 29.16 27.54 -41.23
C GLY A 736 28.80 26.70 -42.44
N VAL A 737 27.76 25.86 -42.31
CA VAL A 737 27.25 25.00 -43.38
C VAL A 737 26.85 25.82 -44.60
N ALA A 738 26.02 26.85 -44.39
CA ALA A 738 25.55 27.70 -45.49
C ALA A 738 26.73 28.43 -46.21
N MET A 739 27.74 28.87 -45.45
CA MET A 739 28.93 29.52 -46.02
C MET A 739 29.80 28.54 -46.85
N GLU A 740 29.94 27.30 -46.40
CA GLU A 740 30.66 26.24 -47.11
C GLU A 740 29.92 25.88 -48.39
N MET A 741 28.60 25.73 -48.37
CA MET A 741 27.75 25.50 -49.56
C MET A 741 27.86 26.64 -50.57
N VAL A 742 27.77 27.90 -50.14
CA VAL A 742 27.95 29.08 -50.97
C VAL A 742 29.37 29.15 -51.52
N GLY A 743 30.36 28.75 -50.75
CA GLY A 743 31.76 28.66 -51.19
C GLY A 743 31.97 27.63 -52.31
N ALA A 744 31.25 26.53 -52.29
CA ALA A 744 31.27 25.47 -53.28
C ALA A 744 30.53 25.89 -54.57
N ASP A 745 29.33 26.46 -54.45
CA ASP A 745 28.59 27.01 -55.59
C ASP A 745 27.92 28.36 -55.26
N PRO A 746 28.56 29.48 -55.60
CA PRO A 746 28.03 30.82 -55.37
C PRO A 746 26.71 31.16 -56.16
N SER A 747 26.38 30.38 -57.18
CA SER A 747 25.13 30.63 -57.93
C SER A 747 23.86 30.24 -57.13
N LEU A 748 23.97 29.37 -56.11
CA LEU A 748 22.91 28.86 -55.30
C LEU A 748 22.66 29.67 -54.00
N VAL A 749 23.38 30.82 -53.86
CA VAL A 749 23.33 31.61 -52.65
C VAL A 749 21.88 32.05 -52.24
N ASN A 750 21.02 32.31 -53.18
CA ASN A 750 19.64 32.70 -52.92
C ASN A 750 18.79 31.50 -52.46
N ASP A 751 18.97 30.35 -53.09
CA ASP A 751 18.26 29.12 -52.73
C ASP A 751 18.68 28.66 -51.29
N ILE A 752 19.96 28.68 -50.99
CA ILE A 752 20.49 28.39 -49.69
C ILE A 752 19.92 29.37 -48.60
N ALA A 753 19.88 30.68 -48.92
CA ALA A 753 19.36 31.65 -47.96
C ALA A 753 17.84 31.49 -47.74
N GLY A 754 17.10 31.20 -48.82
CA GLY A 754 15.67 30.92 -48.77
C GLY A 754 15.37 29.68 -47.92
N GLY A 755 16.05 28.58 -48.20
CA GLY A 755 15.90 27.33 -47.43
C GLY A 755 16.20 27.46 -45.94
N VAL A 756 17.28 28.18 -45.57
CA VAL A 756 17.57 28.46 -44.15
C VAL A 756 16.46 29.31 -43.49
N ALA A 757 15.89 30.28 -44.21
CA ALA A 757 14.80 31.09 -43.68
C ALA A 757 13.50 30.30 -43.51
N GLU A 758 13.25 29.32 -44.36
CA GLU A 758 12.11 28.39 -44.29
C GLU A 758 12.29 27.36 -43.18
N GLY A 759 13.40 26.61 -43.20
CA GLY A 759 13.66 25.51 -42.24
C GLY A 759 14.01 25.97 -40.84
N ALA A 760 14.74 27.11 -40.70
CA ALA A 760 15.20 27.59 -39.38
C ALA A 760 15.09 29.12 -39.25
N PRO A 761 13.88 29.69 -39.19
CA PRO A 761 13.64 31.13 -39.17
C PRO A 761 14.40 31.91 -38.05
N ALA A 762 14.62 31.24 -36.90
CA ALA A 762 15.34 31.84 -35.76
C ALA A 762 16.84 32.07 -36.07
N THR A 763 17.46 31.28 -36.95
CA THR A 763 18.86 31.35 -37.32
C THR A 763 19.09 32.12 -38.62
N ALA A 764 18.02 32.32 -39.42
CA ALA A 764 18.06 32.99 -40.72
C ALA A 764 18.80 34.34 -40.66
N GLY A 765 18.61 35.12 -39.61
CA GLY A 765 19.29 36.41 -39.44
C GLY A 765 20.82 36.26 -39.36
N ALA A 766 21.31 35.30 -38.59
CA ALA A 766 22.74 35.05 -38.41
C ALA A 766 23.37 34.55 -39.73
N VAL A 767 22.68 33.64 -40.45
CA VAL A 767 23.14 33.05 -41.71
C VAL A 767 23.18 34.10 -42.81
N VAL A 768 22.05 34.78 -43.05
CA VAL A 768 21.95 35.86 -44.09
C VAL A 768 22.92 36.98 -43.77
N GLY A 769 23.05 37.36 -42.49
CA GLY A 769 24.06 38.36 -42.08
C GLY A 769 25.48 37.94 -42.42
N ALA A 770 25.85 36.67 -42.19
CA ALA A 770 27.16 36.12 -42.55
C ALA A 770 27.38 36.13 -44.07
N MET A 771 26.38 35.70 -44.84
CA MET A 771 26.44 35.74 -46.32
C MET A 771 26.64 37.15 -46.88
N VAL A 772 25.88 38.11 -46.37
CA VAL A 772 25.96 39.54 -46.75
C VAL A 772 27.31 40.14 -46.36
N ALA A 773 27.85 39.79 -45.19
CA ALA A 773 29.15 40.26 -44.75
C ALA A 773 30.30 39.73 -45.60
N ASP A 774 30.24 38.51 -46.08
CA ASP A 774 31.22 37.86 -46.93
C ASP A 774 31.16 38.37 -48.34
N ASN A 775 29.94 38.52 -48.89
CA ASN A 775 29.72 39.04 -50.26
C ASN A 775 28.57 40.10 -50.28
N PRO A 776 28.93 41.39 -50.11
CA PRO A 776 27.91 42.46 -50.15
C PRO A 776 27.17 42.62 -51.52
N ASP A 777 27.76 42.13 -52.60
CA ASP A 777 27.18 42.30 -53.97
C ASP A 777 25.92 41.40 -54.19
N VAL A 778 25.77 40.33 -53.40
CA VAL A 778 24.58 39.46 -53.45
C VAL A 778 23.51 39.83 -52.41
N ALA A 779 23.74 40.86 -51.58
CA ALA A 779 22.94 41.16 -50.38
C ALA A 779 21.44 41.35 -50.71
N ALA A 780 21.09 42.09 -51.73
CA ALA A 780 19.69 42.32 -52.10
C ALA A 780 18.98 41.00 -52.47
N GLY A 781 19.62 40.15 -53.28
CA GLY A 781 19.05 38.84 -53.67
C GLY A 781 18.87 37.87 -52.50
N VAL A 782 19.89 37.78 -51.63
CA VAL A 782 19.85 36.91 -50.47
C VAL A 782 18.76 37.32 -49.44
N ILE A 783 18.62 38.62 -49.22
CA ILE A 783 17.58 39.16 -48.29
C ILE A 783 16.20 38.93 -48.92
N ASP A 784 16.01 39.24 -50.21
CA ASP A 784 14.74 39.04 -50.91
C ASP A 784 14.33 37.57 -50.90
N ALA A 785 15.26 36.68 -51.22
CA ALA A 785 15.02 35.23 -51.19
C ALA A 785 14.60 34.73 -49.80
N ALA A 786 15.33 35.11 -48.77
CA ALA A 786 15.00 34.73 -47.39
C ALA A 786 13.65 35.28 -46.90
N MET A 787 13.33 36.53 -47.25
CA MET A 787 12.05 37.14 -46.85
C MET A 787 10.88 36.64 -47.69
N THR A 788 11.11 36.22 -48.93
CA THR A 788 10.10 35.62 -49.81
C THR A 788 9.76 34.22 -49.36
N ALA A 789 10.79 33.40 -49.02
CA ALA A 789 10.64 32.04 -48.47
C ALA A 789 9.92 32.03 -47.14
N ASN A 790 10.31 32.92 -46.21
CA ASN A 790 9.66 33.02 -44.92
C ASN A 790 9.49 34.49 -44.41
N PRO A 791 8.33 35.12 -44.66
CA PRO A 791 8.08 36.50 -44.21
C PRO A 791 8.19 36.67 -42.67
N ALA A 792 8.02 35.63 -41.88
CA ALA A 792 8.18 35.71 -40.44
C ALA A 792 9.64 35.82 -39.97
N ALA A 793 10.58 35.44 -40.81
CA ALA A 793 12.02 35.61 -40.60
C ALA A 793 12.53 37.06 -40.87
N ALA A 794 11.73 37.91 -41.50
CA ALA A 794 12.15 39.24 -41.91
C ALA A 794 12.81 40.07 -40.80
N GLY A 795 12.26 40.03 -39.57
CA GLY A 795 12.81 40.75 -38.41
C GLY A 795 14.19 40.20 -38.01
N ALA A 796 14.38 38.86 -38.06
CA ALA A 796 15.65 38.21 -37.77
C ALA A 796 16.68 38.53 -38.85
N VAL A 797 16.28 38.43 -40.11
CA VAL A 797 17.14 38.73 -41.28
C VAL A 797 17.61 40.21 -41.23
N ALA A 798 16.72 41.19 -41.04
CA ALA A 798 17.07 42.58 -40.90
C ALA A 798 18.05 42.85 -39.72
N GLY A 799 17.76 42.24 -38.58
CA GLY A 799 18.64 42.30 -37.39
C GLY A 799 20.03 41.72 -37.63
N GLY A 800 20.09 40.54 -38.31
CA GLY A 800 21.36 39.87 -38.68
C GLY A 800 22.23 40.67 -39.62
N VAL A 801 21.63 41.26 -40.69
CA VAL A 801 22.30 42.12 -41.65
C VAL A 801 22.86 43.35 -40.96
N LEU A 802 22.05 44.02 -40.09
CA LEU A 802 22.49 45.18 -39.35
C LEU A 802 23.64 44.86 -38.35
N ALA A 803 23.66 43.66 -37.81
CA ALA A 803 24.72 43.22 -36.90
C ALA A 803 26.02 42.86 -37.66
N ALA A 804 25.89 42.31 -38.85
CA ALA A 804 27.01 41.81 -39.64
C ALA A 804 27.71 42.85 -40.49
N VAL A 805 26.99 43.94 -40.94
CA VAL A 805 27.54 45.03 -41.70
C VAL A 805 27.96 46.18 -40.81
N PRO A 806 29.27 46.46 -40.54
CA PRO A 806 29.75 47.43 -39.55
C PRO A 806 29.38 48.89 -39.90
N ASP A 807 29.18 49.20 -41.16
CA ASP A 807 28.76 50.53 -41.62
C ASP A 807 27.21 50.60 -41.67
N GLY A 808 26.62 51.22 -40.68
CA GLY A 808 25.18 51.35 -40.56
C GLY A 808 24.51 52.04 -41.75
N ASP A 809 25.20 52.98 -42.41
CA ASP A 809 24.65 53.66 -43.63
C ASP A 809 24.66 52.70 -44.84
N ALA A 810 25.67 51.81 -44.94
CA ALA A 810 25.74 50.77 -45.93
C ALA A 810 24.65 49.69 -45.66
N ALA A 811 24.46 49.27 -44.42
CA ALA A 811 23.42 48.30 -44.05
C ALA A 811 22.02 48.79 -44.36
N VAL A 812 21.71 50.05 -44.05
CA VAL A 812 20.47 50.71 -44.40
C VAL A 812 20.30 50.84 -45.92
N GLY A 813 21.38 51.12 -46.66
CA GLY A 813 21.38 51.18 -48.14
C GLY A 813 20.97 49.87 -48.76
N ILE A 814 21.58 48.76 -48.33
CA ILE A 814 21.24 47.38 -48.73
C ILE A 814 19.77 47.09 -48.45
N MET A 815 19.29 47.41 -47.28
CA MET A 815 17.88 47.18 -46.86
C MET A 815 16.88 48.04 -47.61
N GLN A 816 17.29 49.11 -48.27
CA GLN A 816 16.42 49.95 -49.10
C GLN A 816 16.34 49.49 -50.56
N GLU A 817 17.26 48.62 -50.99
CA GLU A 817 17.23 48.04 -52.37
C GLU A 817 16.33 46.80 -52.47
N VAL A 818 16.00 46.19 -51.32
CA VAL A 818 15.02 45.11 -51.14
C VAL A 818 13.63 45.72 -50.91
#